data_baf41617d6463cd760dcdca032f3b543
#
_entry.id   baf41617d6463cd760dcdca032f3b543
#
_cell.length_a   1.000
_cell.length_b   1.000
_cell.length_c   1.000
_cell.angle_alpha   90.00
_cell.angle_beta   90.00
_cell.angle_gamma   90.00
#
_symmetry.space_group_name_H-M   'P 1'
#
loop_
_entity.id
_entity.type
_entity.pdbx_description
1 polymer ?
#
loop_
_entity_poly.entity_id
_entity_poly.type
_entity_poly.pdbx_seq_one_letter_code
_entity_poly.pdbx_strand_id
1 'polypeptide(L)'
;MKKVISGAKGLLLNRQGVLTKQLLREPGGFGLGQVPSRLKPDAITTAVCGFCSTGCGLDVHLKNGEAINLSPAKDYSVNLGMACPKGWEALTPLNAPDRATYPLLRNAAGRRERVSWSTALDAFVRNMRAVQAKHGPEACAFISTGQIPTEEMFMLGALAKFGLGMVHGDGNTRQCMATAVTAYKESFGFDAPPYTYADFEESDVIFLIGSNLCIAHPIMWERVCQNPHRPEIVVVDPRRTETAMAATRHIPLAPKSDLPFFYGLAHILLREGWIDRSFVDAHVSGLDELTAHMSAFSPERVAADTGLSEELLEETAALIHRGKRVSFWWTMGVNQSHEGVRVAQAIINLALLTGNIGRPGTGANSITGQCNAMGSRLFSNTTNLMGGHSFESPADRAKIASILQLDERNIPRQPSLAYDQILEGIRHGKIRALWVVATNTSHSWIHQSDARELLAKLDFLVVQDMYHSTETAAQAHLVLPAAAWGEKEGTFINSERRIGLLKKVHRAPGEALADFYIFKLVADAWGGLDFMKRFETPEDAFQAMSECSRGQPCDISGISGYDQLELMRGIQWPLPEGQTAERRAERRLFADGAFFTKDKKARLIFEAPRPMAEKPDADYPLLLLTGRGTSAQWHTQTRTAKSDVLRKLYSQEAYLELHPDDAALHGITSDDWVLIESKRGSMRARAFITTIVSPGQVFVPMHYAETNRLTYPSVDPYSRQPSYKACAVRIKLEAPHARRLSTRPPPAQPSTGRPSTVPPADQGETRPSTKPSSAKRP
;
A
#
# COMPACT_ATOMS: atom_id res chain seq x y z
N MET A 1 44.16 -20.23 -30.47
CA MET A 1 43.73 -18.89 -30.07
C MET A 1 43.26 -18.01 -31.24
N LYS A 2 44.03 -17.81 -32.33
CA LYS A 2 43.58 -16.95 -33.46
C LYS A 2 42.27 -17.41 -34.14
N LYS A 3 41.99 -18.74 -34.27
CA LYS A 3 40.74 -19.25 -34.83
C LYS A 3 39.51 -19.04 -33.94
N VAL A 4 39.66 -19.03 -32.61
CA VAL A 4 38.58 -18.80 -31.66
C VAL A 4 38.21 -17.30 -31.64
N ILE A 5 39.20 -16.40 -31.74
CA ILE A 5 38.99 -14.97 -31.81
C ILE A 5 38.35 -14.55 -33.15
N SER A 6 38.70 -15.21 -34.24
CA SER A 6 38.04 -15.00 -35.55
C SER A 6 36.59 -15.48 -35.56
N GLY A 7 36.29 -16.59 -34.90
CA GLY A 7 34.93 -17.10 -34.76
C GLY A 7 34.06 -16.19 -33.89
N ALA A 8 34.57 -15.65 -32.76
CA ALA A 8 33.87 -14.70 -31.92
C ALA A 8 33.62 -13.35 -32.61
N LYS A 9 34.62 -12.84 -33.38
CA LYS A 9 34.43 -11.65 -34.22
C LYS A 9 33.40 -11.87 -35.31
N GLY A 10 33.38 -13.03 -35.95
CA GLY A 10 32.37 -13.38 -36.95
C GLY A 10 30.96 -13.46 -36.38
N LEU A 11 30.80 -14.00 -35.15
CA LEU A 11 29.54 -14.03 -34.44
C LEU A 11 29.01 -12.60 -34.04
N LEU A 12 29.93 -11.71 -33.66
CA LEU A 12 29.58 -10.33 -33.26
C LEU A 12 29.33 -9.42 -34.47
N LEU A 13 29.98 -9.66 -35.61
CA LEU A 13 29.85 -8.84 -36.81
C LEU A 13 28.82 -9.41 -37.82
N ASN A 14 28.35 -10.63 -37.63
CA ASN A 14 27.38 -11.25 -38.53
C ASN A 14 25.96 -10.75 -38.20
N ARG A 15 25.48 -9.77 -38.94
CA ARG A 15 24.12 -9.20 -38.82
C ARG A 15 22.98 -10.23 -39.02
N GLN A 16 23.29 -11.42 -39.48
CA GLN A 16 22.34 -12.52 -39.72
C GLN A 16 22.49 -13.69 -38.74
N GLY A 17 23.40 -13.61 -37.78
CA GLY A 17 23.56 -14.61 -36.72
C GLY A 17 22.37 -14.67 -35.76
N VAL A 18 22.09 -15.83 -35.17
CA VAL A 18 20.96 -16.07 -34.28
C VAL A 18 20.90 -15.04 -33.12
N LEU A 19 22.07 -14.71 -32.56
CA LEU A 19 22.15 -13.69 -31.47
C LEU A 19 21.95 -12.25 -31.99
N THR A 20 22.38 -11.94 -33.20
CA THR A 20 22.31 -10.59 -33.77
C THR A 20 20.92 -10.31 -34.31
N LYS A 21 20.24 -11.32 -34.91
CA LYS A 21 18.84 -11.17 -35.37
C LYS A 21 17.88 -10.72 -34.28
N GLN A 22 18.03 -11.25 -33.08
CA GLN A 22 17.16 -10.88 -31.96
C GLN A 22 17.39 -9.47 -31.42
N LEU A 23 18.55 -8.86 -31.71
CA LEU A 23 18.93 -7.52 -31.27
C LEU A 23 18.72 -6.45 -32.35
N LEU A 24 18.49 -6.85 -33.60
CA LEU A 24 18.15 -5.89 -34.67
C LEU A 24 16.86 -5.18 -34.32
N ARG A 25 16.87 -3.85 -34.47
CA ARG A 25 15.69 -3.04 -34.28
C ARG A 25 14.82 -3.07 -35.53
N GLU A 26 13.53 -3.21 -35.32
CA GLU A 26 12.49 -3.20 -36.34
C GLU A 26 11.27 -2.44 -35.85
N PRO A 27 10.37 -1.98 -36.73
CA PRO A 27 9.14 -1.34 -36.31
C PRO A 27 8.35 -2.24 -35.39
N GLY A 28 8.09 -1.78 -34.15
CA GLY A 28 7.40 -2.54 -33.10
C GLY A 28 5.89 -2.66 -33.31
N GLY A 29 5.29 -1.80 -34.12
CA GLY A 29 3.85 -1.63 -34.14
C GLY A 29 3.34 -0.93 -32.88
N PHE A 30 2.02 -0.78 -32.72
CA PHE A 30 1.36 -0.28 -31.52
C PHE A 30 1.90 1.06 -30.96
N GLY A 31 2.54 1.88 -31.79
CA GLY A 31 3.16 3.15 -31.36
C GLY A 31 4.48 3.01 -30.61
N LEU A 32 5.11 1.82 -30.57
CA LEU A 32 6.34 1.55 -29.83
C LEU A 32 7.62 2.04 -30.51
N GLY A 33 7.53 2.54 -31.76
CA GLY A 33 8.71 2.93 -32.53
C GLY A 33 9.58 1.74 -32.91
N GLN A 34 10.91 1.88 -32.78
CA GLN A 34 11.89 0.84 -33.13
C GLN A 34 12.25 0.00 -31.89
N VAL A 35 11.93 -1.29 -31.94
CA VAL A 35 12.21 -2.24 -30.86
C VAL A 35 13.11 -3.38 -31.32
N PRO A 36 13.88 -4.03 -30.43
CA PRO A 36 14.55 -5.29 -30.76
C PRO A 36 13.53 -6.38 -31.15
N SER A 37 13.82 -7.18 -32.16
CA SER A 37 12.92 -8.25 -32.65
C SER A 37 12.40 -9.17 -31.53
N ARG A 38 13.22 -9.44 -30.50
CA ARG A 38 12.81 -10.25 -29.34
C ARG A 38 11.72 -9.59 -28.51
N LEU A 39 11.64 -8.25 -28.53
CA LEU A 39 10.65 -7.45 -27.78
C LEU A 39 9.52 -6.91 -28.66
N LYS A 40 9.44 -7.35 -29.92
CA LYS A 40 8.34 -7.01 -30.82
C LYS A 40 7.11 -7.82 -30.42
N PRO A 41 6.06 -7.16 -29.96
CA PRO A 41 4.81 -7.83 -29.59
C PRO A 41 3.96 -8.15 -30.81
N ASP A 42 3.06 -9.11 -30.67
CA ASP A 42 1.96 -9.39 -31.60
C ASP A 42 0.62 -8.82 -31.07
N ALA A 43 0.53 -8.49 -29.79
CA ALA A 43 -0.60 -7.81 -29.18
C ALA A 43 -0.17 -6.94 -27.99
N ILE A 44 -1.02 -5.95 -27.63
CA ILE A 44 -0.89 -5.17 -26.40
C ILE A 44 -2.24 -5.18 -25.68
N THR A 45 -2.21 -5.33 -24.37
CA THR A 45 -3.39 -5.20 -23.50
C THR A 45 -3.09 -4.33 -22.29
N THR A 46 -4.08 -3.58 -21.82
CA THR A 46 -3.90 -2.76 -20.61
C THR A 46 -4.39 -3.53 -19.39
N ALA A 47 -3.56 -3.55 -18.34
CA ALA A 47 -3.90 -4.10 -17.03
C ALA A 47 -3.51 -3.13 -15.92
N VAL A 48 -4.24 -3.15 -14.80
CA VAL A 48 -3.92 -2.31 -13.62
C VAL A 48 -2.71 -2.88 -12.89
N CYS A 49 -1.80 -2.01 -12.47
CA CYS A 49 -0.60 -2.35 -11.71
C CYS A 49 -0.93 -2.98 -10.36
N GLY A 50 -0.28 -4.09 -10.02
CA GLY A 50 -0.51 -4.84 -8.78
C GLY A 50 0.31 -4.39 -7.57
N PHE A 51 1.00 -3.23 -7.58
CA PHE A 51 1.83 -2.83 -6.44
C PHE A 51 1.10 -1.97 -5.42
N CYS A 52 0.70 -0.76 -5.79
CA CYS A 52 0.14 0.19 -4.84
C CYS A 52 -1.24 0.70 -5.26
N SER A 53 -1.89 1.37 -4.34
CA SER A 53 -3.24 1.90 -4.48
C SER A 53 -3.40 3.05 -5.46
N THR A 54 -2.32 3.52 -6.08
CA THR A 54 -2.43 4.48 -7.20
C THR A 54 -3.24 3.85 -8.33
N GLY A 55 -3.05 2.54 -8.61
CA GLY A 55 -3.85 1.85 -9.62
C GLY A 55 -3.49 2.26 -11.05
N CYS A 56 -2.20 2.44 -11.35
CA CYS A 56 -1.69 2.83 -12.67
C CYS A 56 -2.07 1.80 -13.74
N GLY A 57 -2.46 2.25 -14.93
CA GLY A 57 -2.61 1.40 -16.12
C GLY A 57 -1.24 1.09 -16.73
N LEU A 58 -1.00 -0.18 -17.03
CA LEU A 58 0.19 -0.67 -17.71
C LEU A 58 -0.23 -1.35 -19.03
N ASP A 59 0.35 -0.92 -20.13
CA ASP A 59 0.22 -1.58 -21.43
C ASP A 59 1.22 -2.73 -21.48
N VAL A 60 0.71 -3.95 -21.36
CA VAL A 60 1.51 -5.17 -21.36
C VAL A 60 1.66 -5.65 -22.79
N HIS A 61 2.90 -5.80 -23.23
CA HIS A 61 3.26 -6.26 -24.56
C HIS A 61 3.29 -7.78 -24.58
N LEU A 62 2.44 -8.38 -25.40
CA LEU A 62 2.27 -9.83 -25.52
C LEU A 62 2.97 -10.38 -26.77
N LYS A 63 3.47 -11.61 -26.66
CA LYS A 63 3.92 -12.40 -27.78
C LYS A 63 3.50 -13.85 -27.57
N ASN A 64 2.70 -14.36 -28.50
CA ASN A 64 2.06 -15.68 -28.36
C ASN A 64 1.26 -15.83 -27.06
N GLY A 65 0.57 -14.76 -26.64
CA GLY A 65 -0.23 -14.72 -25.41
C GLY A 65 0.55 -14.56 -24.11
N GLU A 66 1.89 -14.43 -24.15
CA GLU A 66 2.74 -14.27 -22.96
C GLU A 66 3.34 -12.87 -22.88
N ALA A 67 3.39 -12.30 -21.69
CA ALA A 67 3.97 -10.98 -21.45
C ALA A 67 5.49 -10.99 -21.66
N ILE A 68 5.98 -10.16 -22.58
CA ILE A 68 7.41 -10.01 -22.88
C ILE A 68 7.99 -8.68 -22.41
N ASN A 69 7.15 -7.65 -22.23
CA ASN A 69 7.54 -6.33 -21.79
C ASN A 69 6.29 -5.56 -21.37
N LEU A 70 6.48 -4.35 -20.86
CA LEU A 70 5.38 -3.42 -20.54
C LEU A 70 5.80 -1.96 -20.74
N SER A 71 4.82 -1.08 -20.85
CA SER A 71 4.96 0.36 -20.81
C SER A 71 3.80 1.00 -20.04
N PRO A 72 3.94 2.23 -19.53
CA PRO A 72 2.80 2.91 -18.90
C PRO A 72 1.74 3.27 -19.94
N ALA A 73 0.47 3.03 -19.61
CA ALA A 73 -0.64 3.37 -20.49
C ALA A 73 -0.85 4.89 -20.55
N LYS A 74 -0.75 5.45 -21.77
CA LYS A 74 -0.82 6.90 -22.00
C LYS A 74 -2.22 7.48 -21.82
N ASP A 75 -3.22 6.69 -22.12
CA ASP A 75 -4.63 7.09 -22.10
C ASP A 75 -5.37 6.66 -20.82
N TYR A 76 -4.64 6.20 -19.80
CA TYR A 76 -5.19 5.85 -18.52
C TYR A 76 -5.18 7.05 -17.56
N SER A 77 -6.36 7.48 -17.07
CA SER A 77 -6.56 8.72 -16.32
C SER A 77 -5.76 8.83 -15.01
N VAL A 78 -5.36 7.69 -14.45
CA VAL A 78 -4.62 7.62 -13.18
C VAL A 78 -3.18 8.08 -13.33
N ASN A 79 -2.44 7.51 -14.26
CA ASN A 79 -0.99 7.68 -14.38
C ASN A 79 -0.52 8.47 -15.61
N LEU A 80 -1.41 8.82 -16.52
CA LEU A 80 -1.15 9.74 -17.65
C LEU A 80 0.13 9.41 -18.44
N GLY A 81 0.43 8.13 -18.63
CA GLY A 81 1.63 7.68 -19.35
C GLY A 81 2.90 7.58 -18.50
N MET A 82 2.78 7.61 -17.15
CA MET A 82 3.92 7.49 -16.24
C MET A 82 3.92 6.16 -15.49
N ALA A 83 5.11 5.68 -15.09
CA ALA A 83 5.26 4.53 -14.22
C ALA A 83 6.45 4.71 -13.27
N CYS A 84 6.28 4.30 -12.01
CA CYS A 84 7.36 4.29 -11.02
C CYS A 84 8.27 3.07 -11.21
N PRO A 85 9.45 2.99 -10.55
CA PRO A 85 10.36 1.84 -10.69
C PRO A 85 9.69 0.49 -10.45
N LYS A 86 8.76 0.39 -9.48
CA LYS A 86 8.01 -0.86 -9.23
C LYS A 86 7.09 -1.24 -10.39
N GLY A 87 6.44 -0.26 -11.00
CA GLY A 87 5.56 -0.48 -12.16
C GLY A 87 6.33 -1.02 -13.36
N TRP A 88 7.51 -0.48 -13.64
CA TRP A 88 8.38 -0.97 -14.71
C TRP A 88 8.86 -2.42 -14.47
N GLU A 89 9.00 -2.83 -13.22
CA GLU A 89 9.43 -4.17 -12.82
C GLU A 89 8.26 -5.12 -12.48
N ALA A 90 7.03 -4.81 -12.88
CA ALA A 90 5.86 -5.59 -12.48
C ALA A 90 5.86 -7.04 -12.97
N LEU A 91 6.52 -7.34 -14.09
CA LEU A 91 6.64 -8.69 -14.63
C LEU A 91 7.73 -9.52 -13.94
N THR A 92 8.76 -8.90 -13.38
CA THR A 92 9.93 -9.60 -12.82
C THR A 92 9.57 -10.57 -11.68
N PRO A 93 8.68 -10.23 -10.72
CA PRO A 93 8.27 -11.14 -9.64
C PRO A 93 7.61 -12.44 -10.11
N LEU A 94 7.04 -12.49 -11.32
CA LEU A 94 6.36 -13.66 -11.86
C LEU A 94 7.34 -14.82 -12.11
N ASN A 95 8.59 -14.50 -12.44
CA ASN A 95 9.65 -15.46 -12.78
C ASN A 95 10.62 -15.75 -11.62
N ALA A 96 10.26 -15.39 -10.38
CA ALA A 96 11.13 -15.64 -9.22
C ALA A 96 11.30 -17.15 -8.97
N PRO A 97 12.51 -17.61 -8.58
CA PRO A 97 12.80 -19.05 -8.46
C PRO A 97 12.10 -19.72 -7.28
N ASP A 98 11.62 -18.96 -6.32
CA ASP A 98 10.90 -19.45 -5.13
C ASP A 98 9.37 -19.36 -5.26
N ARG A 99 8.87 -19.26 -6.51
CA ARG A 99 7.43 -19.36 -6.75
C ARG A 99 6.89 -20.69 -6.24
N ALA A 100 5.73 -20.64 -5.59
CA ALA A 100 4.98 -21.83 -5.21
C ALA A 100 4.37 -22.46 -6.49
N THR A 101 4.80 -23.66 -6.85
CA THR A 101 4.43 -24.32 -8.11
C THR A 101 3.56 -25.55 -7.92
N TYR A 102 3.48 -26.08 -6.70
CA TYR A 102 2.65 -27.23 -6.33
C TYR A 102 2.32 -27.17 -4.83
N PRO A 103 1.26 -27.87 -4.38
CA PRO A 103 0.93 -27.92 -2.96
C PRO A 103 2.05 -28.59 -2.15
N LEU A 104 2.32 -28.04 -0.95
CA LEU A 104 3.32 -28.56 -0.01
C LEU A 104 2.64 -28.90 1.32
N LEU A 105 2.74 -30.16 1.77
CA LEU A 105 2.21 -30.61 3.03
C LEU A 105 3.35 -31.03 3.98
N ARG A 106 3.27 -30.61 5.23
CA ARG A 106 4.23 -30.98 6.28
C ARG A 106 3.98 -32.41 6.73
N ASN A 107 4.98 -33.26 6.60
CA ASN A 107 4.93 -34.65 7.07
C ASN A 107 5.22 -34.78 8.57
N ALA A 108 5.10 -36.01 9.12
CA ALA A 108 5.35 -36.29 10.53
C ALA A 108 6.79 -35.98 10.97
N ALA A 109 7.76 -35.96 10.06
CA ALA A 109 9.15 -35.56 10.34
C ALA A 109 9.37 -34.03 10.29
N GLY A 110 8.29 -33.24 10.13
CA GLY A 110 8.34 -31.78 10.08
C GLY A 110 8.81 -31.22 8.73
N ARG A 111 9.08 -32.03 7.71
CA ARG A 111 9.51 -31.60 6.37
C ARG A 111 8.30 -31.37 5.49
N ARG A 112 8.36 -30.34 4.65
CA ARG A 112 7.34 -30.05 3.62
C ARG A 112 7.65 -30.85 2.36
N GLU A 113 6.66 -31.58 1.88
CA GLU A 113 6.76 -32.46 0.71
C GLU A 113 5.71 -32.06 -0.32
N ARG A 114 6.03 -32.20 -1.60
CA ARG A 114 5.08 -32.02 -2.69
C ARG A 114 3.99 -33.07 -2.58
N VAL A 115 2.73 -32.64 -2.69
CA VAL A 115 1.55 -33.49 -2.76
C VAL A 115 0.65 -33.07 -3.93
N SER A 116 -0.28 -33.95 -4.30
CA SER A 116 -1.32 -33.60 -5.27
C SER A 116 -2.32 -32.59 -4.68
N TRP A 117 -3.04 -31.88 -5.55
CA TRP A 117 -4.16 -31.04 -5.10
C TRP A 117 -5.21 -31.83 -4.32
N SER A 118 -5.55 -33.07 -4.75
CA SER A 118 -6.48 -33.92 -3.99
C SER A 118 -6.01 -34.17 -2.56
N THR A 119 -4.74 -34.57 -2.37
CA THR A 119 -4.16 -34.79 -1.06
C THR A 119 -4.13 -33.50 -0.21
N ALA A 120 -3.85 -32.36 -0.84
CA ALA A 120 -3.82 -31.06 -0.16
C ALA A 120 -5.22 -30.66 0.32
N LEU A 121 -6.24 -30.82 -0.52
CA LEU A 121 -7.65 -30.51 -0.20
C LEU A 121 -8.21 -31.47 0.87
N ASP A 122 -7.89 -32.76 0.79
CA ASP A 122 -8.25 -33.75 1.81
C ASP A 122 -7.62 -33.37 3.18
N ALA A 123 -6.36 -32.93 3.17
CA ALA A 123 -5.69 -32.47 4.39
C ALA A 123 -6.34 -31.19 4.93
N PHE A 124 -6.68 -30.23 4.06
CA PHE A 124 -7.39 -29.01 4.44
C PHE A 124 -8.73 -29.34 5.12
N VAL A 125 -9.59 -30.09 4.44
CA VAL A 125 -10.94 -30.43 4.95
C VAL A 125 -10.86 -31.20 6.24
N ARG A 126 -10.06 -32.29 6.25
CA ARG A 126 -9.91 -33.14 7.45
C ARG A 126 -9.45 -32.36 8.67
N ASN A 127 -8.41 -31.55 8.56
CA ASN A 127 -7.86 -30.84 9.71
C ASN A 127 -8.76 -29.69 10.16
N MET A 128 -9.34 -28.90 9.22
CA MET A 128 -10.28 -27.84 9.60
C MET A 128 -11.52 -28.41 10.30
N ARG A 129 -12.12 -29.48 9.76
CA ARG A 129 -13.26 -30.15 10.41
C ARG A 129 -12.92 -30.77 11.77
N ALA A 130 -11.74 -31.33 11.91
CA ALA A 130 -11.29 -31.88 13.19
C ALA A 130 -11.17 -30.78 14.26
N VAL A 131 -10.64 -29.62 13.91
CA VAL A 131 -10.58 -28.46 14.81
C VAL A 131 -11.99 -27.97 15.17
N GLN A 132 -12.87 -27.82 14.17
CA GLN A 132 -14.26 -27.38 14.41
C GLN A 132 -15.05 -28.38 15.27
N ALA A 133 -14.90 -29.68 15.02
CA ALA A 133 -15.58 -30.72 15.79
C ALA A 133 -15.15 -30.73 17.27
N LYS A 134 -13.87 -30.45 17.53
CA LYS A 134 -13.29 -30.48 18.89
C LYS A 134 -13.49 -29.18 19.66
N HIS A 135 -13.42 -28.02 18.97
CA HIS A 135 -13.33 -26.70 19.60
C HIS A 135 -14.44 -25.74 19.18
N GLY A 136 -15.33 -26.16 18.29
CA GLY A 136 -16.37 -25.31 17.69
C GLY A 136 -15.93 -24.57 16.42
N PRO A 137 -16.89 -24.03 15.63
CA PRO A 137 -16.59 -23.36 14.37
C PRO A 137 -15.78 -22.08 14.55
N GLU A 138 -15.91 -21.41 15.67
CA GLU A 138 -15.17 -20.19 16.01
C GLU A 138 -13.66 -20.42 16.21
N ALA A 139 -13.22 -21.67 16.37
CA ALA A 139 -11.82 -22.01 16.51
C ALA A 139 -11.03 -21.98 15.19
N CYS A 140 -11.70 -21.80 14.05
CA CYS A 140 -11.10 -21.62 12.75
C CYS A 140 -11.28 -20.19 12.28
N ALA A 141 -10.20 -19.56 11.79
CA ALA A 141 -10.23 -18.21 11.28
C ALA A 141 -9.46 -18.09 9.96
N PHE A 142 -9.66 -16.97 9.23
CA PHE A 142 -8.84 -16.65 8.07
C PHE A 142 -8.26 -15.23 8.17
N ILE A 143 -7.11 -15.03 7.53
CA ILE A 143 -6.49 -13.72 7.33
C ILE A 143 -6.31 -13.49 5.84
N SER A 144 -6.93 -12.42 5.33
CA SER A 144 -6.94 -12.00 3.94
C SER A 144 -5.94 -10.87 3.68
N THR A 145 -5.99 -10.32 2.48
CA THR A 145 -5.10 -9.27 1.99
C THR A 145 -5.88 -8.23 1.18
N GLY A 146 -5.28 -7.05 0.98
CA GLY A 146 -5.73 -6.06 -0.02
C GLY A 146 -4.94 -6.12 -1.33
N GLN A 147 -4.39 -7.28 -1.71
CA GLN A 147 -3.51 -7.41 -2.88
C GLN A 147 -3.91 -8.50 -3.88
N ILE A 148 -5.07 -9.14 -3.69
CA ILE A 148 -5.71 -10.03 -4.67
C ILE A 148 -6.93 -9.32 -5.30
N PRO A 149 -7.46 -9.81 -6.43
CA PRO A 149 -8.68 -9.27 -7.04
C PRO A 149 -9.86 -9.15 -6.07
N THR A 150 -10.75 -8.21 -6.33
CA THR A 150 -11.92 -7.96 -5.49
C THR A 150 -12.83 -9.18 -5.46
N GLU A 151 -13.00 -9.83 -6.59
CA GLU A 151 -13.77 -11.07 -6.78
C GLU A 151 -13.23 -12.20 -5.93
N GLU A 152 -11.91 -12.33 -5.84
CA GLU A 152 -11.26 -13.35 -5.00
C GLU A 152 -11.48 -13.08 -3.50
N MET A 153 -11.44 -11.81 -3.08
CA MET A 153 -11.75 -11.45 -1.69
C MET A 153 -13.22 -11.69 -1.35
N PHE A 154 -14.12 -11.37 -2.28
CA PHE A 154 -15.55 -11.65 -2.16
C PHE A 154 -15.79 -13.16 -2.01
N MET A 155 -15.20 -13.97 -2.88
CA MET A 155 -15.31 -15.42 -2.86
C MET A 155 -14.74 -16.04 -1.59
N LEU A 156 -13.57 -15.59 -1.13
CA LEU A 156 -12.97 -16.04 0.13
C LEU A 156 -13.90 -15.77 1.31
N GLY A 157 -14.39 -14.52 1.41
CA GLY A 157 -15.25 -14.13 2.52
C GLY A 157 -16.60 -14.84 2.55
N ALA A 158 -17.21 -15.08 1.36
CA ALA A 158 -18.43 -15.87 1.24
C ALA A 158 -18.17 -17.35 1.58
N LEU A 159 -17.17 -17.97 0.98
CA LEU A 159 -16.77 -19.35 1.26
C LEU A 159 -16.49 -19.59 2.74
N ALA A 160 -15.56 -18.81 3.31
CA ALA A 160 -15.11 -19.02 4.67
C ALA A 160 -16.26 -18.90 5.69
N LYS A 161 -17.04 -17.81 5.60
CA LYS A 161 -18.08 -17.51 6.60
C LYS A 161 -19.38 -18.28 6.36
N PHE A 162 -19.86 -18.32 5.12
CA PHE A 162 -21.18 -18.87 4.82
C PHE A 162 -21.14 -20.36 4.47
N GLY A 163 -20.00 -20.84 3.98
CA GLY A 163 -19.82 -22.23 3.57
C GLY A 163 -19.06 -23.07 4.58
N LEU A 164 -17.92 -22.59 5.08
CA LEU A 164 -17.05 -23.36 5.98
C LEU A 164 -17.33 -23.11 7.47
N GLY A 165 -18.19 -22.14 7.80
CA GLY A 165 -18.52 -21.78 9.18
C GLY A 165 -17.38 -21.10 9.94
N MET A 166 -16.39 -20.53 9.24
CA MET A 166 -15.33 -19.72 9.84
C MET A 166 -15.86 -18.33 10.17
N VAL A 167 -16.41 -18.13 11.35
CA VAL A 167 -17.01 -16.84 11.76
C VAL A 167 -16.00 -15.71 11.71
N HIS A 168 -14.75 -15.97 12.09
CA HIS A 168 -13.71 -14.95 12.23
C HIS A 168 -12.82 -14.85 11.00
N GLY A 169 -12.63 -13.63 10.53
CA GLY A 169 -11.71 -13.32 9.45
C GLY A 169 -11.49 -11.81 9.31
N ASP A 170 -10.25 -11.41 9.10
CA ASP A 170 -9.88 -10.01 8.84
C ASP A 170 -8.82 -9.96 7.74
N GLY A 171 -8.46 -8.76 7.30
CA GLY A 171 -7.46 -8.55 6.26
C GLY A 171 -6.24 -7.78 6.77
N ASN A 172 -5.10 -7.92 6.09
CA ASN A 172 -3.91 -7.12 6.39
C ASN A 172 -4.13 -5.61 6.10
N THR A 173 -5.23 -5.24 5.48
CA THR A 173 -5.71 -3.86 5.37
C THR A 173 -5.99 -3.24 6.74
N ARG A 174 -6.25 -4.05 7.78
CA ARG A 174 -6.29 -3.62 9.18
C ARG A 174 -5.00 -2.92 9.61
N GLN A 175 -3.85 -3.39 9.17
CA GLN A 175 -2.54 -2.81 9.47
C GLN A 175 -2.26 -1.52 8.68
N CYS A 176 -3.12 -1.16 7.71
CA CYS A 176 -2.88 -0.12 6.72
C CYS A 176 -3.87 1.05 6.82
N MET A 177 -5.18 0.78 6.82
CA MET A 177 -6.21 1.79 6.52
C MET A 177 -7.41 1.79 7.44
N ALA A 178 -7.49 0.92 8.43
CA ALA A 178 -8.67 0.81 9.30
C ALA A 178 -9.01 2.15 9.99
N THR A 179 -8.01 2.95 10.31
CA THR A 179 -8.14 4.30 10.87
C THR A 179 -8.99 5.21 9.99
N ALA A 180 -8.64 5.35 8.72
CA ALA A 180 -9.39 6.21 7.79
C ALA A 180 -10.81 5.67 7.54
N VAL A 181 -10.98 4.34 7.47
CA VAL A 181 -12.30 3.70 7.35
C VAL A 181 -13.22 4.12 8.50
N THR A 182 -12.72 4.00 9.74
CA THR A 182 -13.48 4.34 10.94
C THR A 182 -13.77 5.84 10.96
N ALA A 183 -12.78 6.69 10.68
CA ALA A 183 -12.94 8.14 10.66
C ALA A 183 -14.02 8.57 9.65
N TYR A 184 -13.99 8.06 8.42
CA TYR A 184 -15.00 8.37 7.40
C TYR A 184 -16.40 7.86 7.79
N LYS A 185 -16.50 6.63 8.32
CA LYS A 185 -17.80 6.10 8.76
C LYS A 185 -18.43 6.93 9.86
N GLU A 186 -17.65 7.34 10.85
CA GLU A 186 -18.15 8.15 11.95
C GLU A 186 -18.50 9.58 11.51
N SER A 187 -17.66 10.22 10.66
CA SER A 187 -17.87 11.59 10.21
C SER A 187 -18.85 11.72 9.05
N PHE A 188 -18.81 10.80 8.06
CA PHE A 188 -19.59 10.90 6.82
C PHE A 188 -20.72 9.88 6.70
N GLY A 189 -20.82 8.91 7.62
CA GLY A 189 -21.81 7.84 7.60
C GLY A 189 -21.41 6.60 6.78
N PHE A 190 -20.33 6.66 5.98
CA PHE A 190 -19.83 5.56 5.17
C PHE A 190 -18.32 5.69 4.94
N ASP A 191 -17.66 4.59 4.57
CA ASP A 191 -16.24 4.57 4.16
C ASP A 191 -16.10 5.15 2.75
N ALA A 192 -16.10 6.47 2.67
CA ALA A 192 -16.23 7.22 1.42
C ALA A 192 -15.15 8.31 1.29
N PRO A 193 -13.94 7.98 0.79
CA PRO A 193 -12.95 9.01 0.46
C PRO A 193 -13.49 9.94 -0.64
N PRO A 194 -13.53 11.26 -0.40
CA PRO A 194 -14.29 12.20 -1.24
C PRO A 194 -13.65 12.53 -2.59
N TYR A 195 -12.35 12.36 -2.71
CA TYR A 195 -11.48 12.91 -3.73
C TYR A 195 -11.38 12.14 -5.04
N THR A 196 -10.78 12.79 -6.01
CA THR A 196 -10.20 12.20 -7.22
C THR A 196 -8.72 12.60 -7.33
N TYR A 197 -7.93 11.93 -8.15
CA TYR A 197 -6.52 12.31 -8.31
C TYR A 197 -6.33 13.63 -9.05
N ALA A 198 -7.33 14.10 -9.79
CA ALA A 198 -7.31 15.43 -10.39
C ALA A 198 -7.21 16.54 -9.33
N ASP A 199 -7.63 16.28 -8.09
CA ASP A 199 -7.53 17.27 -7.01
C ASP A 199 -6.07 17.66 -6.70
N PHE A 200 -5.08 16.82 -6.98
CA PHE A 200 -3.66 17.20 -6.90
C PHE A 200 -3.27 18.30 -7.90
N GLU A 201 -3.94 18.35 -9.05
CA GLU A 201 -3.68 19.31 -10.12
C GLU A 201 -4.51 20.58 -9.98
N GLU A 202 -5.55 20.54 -9.13
CA GLU A 202 -6.54 21.62 -8.96
C GLU A 202 -6.33 22.47 -7.70
N SER A 203 -5.65 21.92 -6.68
CA SER A 203 -5.43 22.61 -5.40
C SER A 203 -4.48 23.80 -5.55
N ASP A 204 -4.70 24.85 -4.75
CA ASP A 204 -3.74 25.95 -4.56
C ASP A 204 -2.96 25.82 -3.23
N VAL A 205 -3.47 25.02 -2.27
CA VAL A 205 -2.76 24.61 -1.07
C VAL A 205 -2.92 23.10 -0.85
N ILE A 206 -1.81 22.38 -0.74
CA ILE A 206 -1.76 20.93 -0.55
C ILE A 206 -1.08 20.61 0.76
N PHE A 207 -1.80 20.06 1.72
CA PHE A 207 -1.22 19.49 2.94
C PHE A 207 -0.92 18.00 2.73
N LEU A 208 0.33 17.59 3.00
CA LEU A 208 0.80 16.20 2.97
C LEU A 208 1.20 15.78 4.39
N ILE A 209 0.33 15.02 5.07
CA ILE A 209 0.40 14.76 6.51
C ILE A 209 0.84 13.32 6.76
N GLY A 210 2.02 13.13 7.36
CA GLY A 210 2.61 11.80 7.53
C GLY A 210 2.66 11.02 6.22
N SER A 211 2.98 11.72 5.13
CA SER A 211 2.82 11.24 3.75
C SER A 211 4.07 11.52 2.92
N ASN A 212 4.99 10.55 2.86
CA ASN A 212 6.17 10.64 1.98
C ASN A 212 5.80 10.20 0.55
N LEU A 213 5.14 11.08 -0.18
CA LEU A 213 4.52 10.79 -1.48
C LEU A 213 5.56 10.44 -2.56
N CYS A 214 6.70 11.15 -2.58
CA CYS A 214 7.82 10.88 -3.50
C CYS A 214 8.27 9.42 -3.46
N ILE A 215 8.22 8.80 -2.30
CA ILE A 215 8.66 7.42 -2.07
C ILE A 215 7.51 6.42 -2.15
N ALA A 216 6.42 6.70 -1.47
CA ALA A 216 5.31 5.76 -1.34
C ALA A 216 4.46 5.66 -2.61
N HIS A 217 4.15 6.80 -3.23
CA HIS A 217 3.25 6.92 -4.37
C HIS A 217 3.81 7.89 -5.42
N PRO A 218 4.94 7.57 -6.08
CA PRO A 218 5.64 8.51 -6.95
C PRO A 218 4.75 9.11 -8.06
N ILE A 219 3.80 8.34 -8.59
CA ILE A 219 2.90 8.84 -9.65
C ILE A 219 1.90 9.89 -9.12
N MET A 220 1.48 9.78 -7.86
CA MET A 220 0.67 10.86 -7.24
C MET A 220 1.52 12.11 -7.02
N TRP A 221 2.80 11.96 -6.66
CA TRP A 221 3.74 13.07 -6.56
C TRP A 221 3.96 13.76 -7.91
N GLU A 222 4.09 13.00 -9.00
CA GLU A 222 4.18 13.55 -10.35
C GLU A 222 2.95 14.40 -10.71
N ARG A 223 1.75 14.01 -10.26
CA ARG A 223 0.54 14.82 -10.45
C ARG A 223 0.58 16.11 -9.64
N VAL A 224 1.11 16.10 -8.41
CA VAL A 224 1.38 17.34 -7.65
C VAL A 224 2.32 18.26 -8.44
N CYS A 225 3.40 17.71 -9.03
CA CYS A 225 4.35 18.47 -9.83
C CYS A 225 3.75 19.04 -11.14
N GLN A 226 2.71 18.41 -11.66
CA GLN A 226 2.00 18.89 -12.87
C GLN A 226 0.93 19.95 -12.57
N ASN A 227 0.70 20.29 -11.31
CA ASN A 227 -0.30 21.29 -10.92
C ASN A 227 0.05 22.68 -11.53
N PRO A 228 -0.81 23.24 -12.40
CA PRO A 228 -0.54 24.51 -13.07
C PRO A 228 -0.66 25.73 -12.15
N HIS A 229 -1.28 25.56 -10.99
CA HIS A 229 -1.55 26.65 -10.04
C HIS A 229 -0.35 26.95 -9.12
N ARG A 230 0.76 26.18 -9.21
CA ARG A 230 1.93 26.32 -8.35
C ARG A 230 1.55 26.34 -6.86
N PRO A 231 0.96 25.27 -6.36
CA PRO A 231 0.39 25.25 -5.02
C PRO A 231 1.44 25.45 -3.93
N GLU A 232 1.01 26.00 -2.80
CA GLU A 232 1.75 25.86 -1.55
C GLU A 232 1.67 24.39 -1.10
N ILE A 233 2.81 23.73 -1.02
CA ILE A 233 2.92 22.34 -0.59
C ILE A 233 3.44 22.32 0.84
N VAL A 234 2.58 21.96 1.78
CA VAL A 234 2.88 21.91 3.22
C VAL A 234 3.03 20.44 3.63
N VAL A 235 4.21 20.07 4.10
CA VAL A 235 4.46 18.72 4.61
C VAL A 235 4.50 18.76 6.14
N VAL A 236 3.64 17.96 6.76
CA VAL A 236 3.58 17.76 8.23
C VAL A 236 4.16 16.39 8.53
N ASP A 237 5.40 16.34 9.00
CA ASP A 237 6.12 15.09 9.29
C ASP A 237 7.30 15.39 10.25
N PRO A 238 7.53 14.59 11.29
CA PRO A 238 8.68 14.80 12.19
C PRO A 238 10.04 14.66 11.49
N ARG A 239 10.10 13.92 10.38
CA ARG A 239 11.31 13.78 9.55
C ARG A 239 11.27 14.72 8.36
N ARG A 240 12.44 15.25 7.97
CA ARG A 240 12.60 15.98 6.71
C ARG A 240 12.70 15.00 5.54
N THR A 241 11.58 14.32 5.24
CA THR A 241 11.47 13.33 4.18
C THR A 241 11.76 13.90 2.78
N GLU A 242 11.92 13.04 1.77
CA GLU A 242 12.11 13.46 0.38
C GLU A 242 10.97 14.36 -0.10
N THR A 243 9.76 14.10 0.34
CA THR A 243 8.60 14.96 0.05
C THR A 243 8.72 16.30 0.78
N ALA A 244 9.21 16.31 2.03
CA ALA A 244 9.45 17.55 2.77
C ALA A 244 10.59 18.39 2.18
N MET A 245 11.62 17.75 1.62
CA MET A 245 12.70 18.44 0.90
C MET A 245 12.23 19.13 -0.39
N ALA A 246 11.20 18.59 -1.02
CA ALA A 246 10.62 19.10 -2.28
C ALA A 246 9.41 20.03 -2.04
N ALA A 247 8.95 20.17 -0.80
CA ALA A 247 7.82 21.01 -0.42
C ALA A 247 8.19 22.50 -0.32
N THR A 248 7.19 23.37 -0.38
CA THR A 248 7.38 24.82 -0.11
C THR A 248 7.51 25.10 1.38
N ARG A 249 6.88 24.25 2.23
CA ARG A 249 6.93 24.39 3.69
C ARG A 249 6.97 23.03 4.38
N HIS A 250 7.87 22.87 5.36
CA HIS A 250 7.94 21.69 6.24
C HIS A 250 7.57 22.08 7.67
N ILE A 251 6.69 21.30 8.28
CA ILE A 251 6.26 21.45 9.69
C ILE A 251 6.77 20.23 10.47
N PRO A 252 7.94 20.33 11.15
CA PRO A 252 8.59 19.23 11.84
C PRO A 252 8.07 19.09 13.28
N LEU A 253 6.77 18.77 13.44
CA LEU A 253 6.17 18.60 14.77
C LEU A 253 6.81 17.45 15.57
N ALA A 254 6.75 17.51 16.89
CA ALA A 254 7.14 16.41 17.74
C ALA A 254 6.36 15.15 17.40
N PRO A 255 6.98 13.95 17.36
CA PRO A 255 6.28 12.72 17.05
C PRO A 255 5.06 12.48 17.96
N LYS A 256 3.91 12.15 17.37
CA LYS A 256 2.63 11.91 18.07
C LYS A 256 1.97 13.14 18.68
N SER A 257 2.35 14.34 18.26
CA SER A 257 1.65 15.57 18.58
C SER A 257 0.70 16.08 17.46
N ASP A 258 0.36 15.21 16.53
CA ASP A 258 -0.52 15.53 15.39
C ASP A 258 -1.89 16.07 15.87
N LEU A 259 -2.49 15.42 16.85
CA LEU A 259 -3.84 15.80 17.32
C LEU A 259 -3.87 17.20 17.97
N PRO A 260 -2.99 17.55 18.94
CA PRO A 260 -2.85 18.92 19.43
C PRO A 260 -2.61 19.95 18.32
N PHE A 261 -1.74 19.61 17.33
CA PHE A 261 -1.46 20.50 16.20
C PHE A 261 -2.73 20.86 15.41
N PHE A 262 -3.52 19.88 14.98
CA PHE A 262 -4.74 20.14 14.22
C PHE A 262 -5.83 20.81 15.05
N TYR A 263 -5.90 20.54 16.35
CA TYR A 263 -6.80 21.24 17.26
C TYR A 263 -6.39 22.70 17.44
N GLY A 264 -5.09 23.01 17.50
CA GLY A 264 -4.61 24.38 17.52
C GLY A 264 -4.97 25.16 16.26
N LEU A 265 -4.83 24.53 15.07
CA LEU A 265 -5.29 25.15 13.84
C LEU A 265 -6.80 25.40 13.84
N ALA A 266 -7.60 24.42 14.30
CA ALA A 266 -9.04 24.58 14.43
C ALA A 266 -9.42 25.69 15.43
N HIS A 267 -8.70 25.80 16.56
CA HIS A 267 -8.86 26.88 17.53
C HIS A 267 -8.66 28.26 16.88
N ILE A 268 -7.55 28.44 16.14
CA ILE A 268 -7.24 29.72 15.48
C ILE A 268 -8.32 30.06 14.44
N LEU A 269 -8.69 29.10 13.59
CA LEU A 269 -9.74 29.29 12.55
C LEU A 269 -11.07 29.71 13.18
N LEU A 270 -11.45 29.12 14.32
CA LEU A 270 -12.67 29.45 15.05
C LEU A 270 -12.56 30.83 15.73
N ARG A 271 -11.44 31.14 16.39
CA ARG A 271 -11.16 32.41 17.07
C ARG A 271 -11.23 33.60 16.12
N GLU A 272 -10.63 33.46 14.94
CA GLU A 272 -10.55 34.51 13.91
C GLU A 272 -11.83 34.58 13.04
N GLY A 273 -12.75 33.62 13.20
CA GLY A 273 -13.93 33.52 12.34
C GLY A 273 -13.58 33.07 10.90
N TRP A 274 -12.45 32.41 10.70
CA TRP A 274 -11.95 31.93 9.40
C TRP A 274 -12.57 30.59 8.99
N ILE A 275 -13.89 30.46 9.18
CA ILE A 275 -14.66 29.26 8.82
C ILE A 275 -15.70 29.62 7.74
N ASP A 276 -16.08 28.63 6.93
CA ASP A 276 -17.22 28.77 6.02
C ASP A 276 -18.54 28.54 6.78
N ARG A 277 -19.03 29.59 7.43
CA ARG A 277 -20.22 29.52 8.26
C ARG A 277 -21.44 29.02 7.49
N SER A 278 -21.57 29.39 6.21
CA SER A 278 -22.71 29.01 5.39
C SER A 278 -22.71 27.50 5.10
N PHE A 279 -21.55 26.94 4.80
CA PHE A 279 -21.39 25.51 4.61
C PHE A 279 -21.61 24.74 5.92
N VAL A 280 -21.02 25.20 7.01
CA VAL A 280 -21.11 24.53 8.31
C VAL A 280 -22.57 24.47 8.80
N ASP A 281 -23.31 25.58 8.76
CA ASP A 281 -24.71 25.63 9.21
C ASP A 281 -25.61 24.71 8.37
N ALA A 282 -25.36 24.64 7.05
CA ALA A 282 -26.17 23.81 6.15
C ALA A 282 -25.84 22.32 6.24
N HIS A 283 -24.56 21.95 6.32
CA HIS A 283 -24.10 20.60 6.01
C HIS A 283 -23.35 19.90 7.15
N VAL A 284 -23.14 20.57 8.31
CA VAL A 284 -22.32 20.01 9.38
C VAL A 284 -23.09 20.05 10.71
N SER A 285 -22.79 19.13 11.60
CA SER A 285 -23.34 19.09 12.98
C SER A 285 -22.22 19.01 14.02
N GLY A 286 -22.44 19.57 15.22
CA GLY A 286 -21.53 19.50 16.35
C GLY A 286 -20.56 20.70 16.46
N LEU A 287 -20.89 21.88 15.87
CA LEU A 287 -20.00 23.05 15.89
C LEU A 287 -19.80 23.63 17.27
N ASP A 288 -20.87 23.78 18.04
CA ASP A 288 -20.81 24.43 19.38
C ASP A 288 -19.96 23.58 20.34
N GLU A 289 -20.15 22.26 20.33
CA GLU A 289 -19.40 21.31 21.14
C GLU A 289 -17.93 21.29 20.73
N LEU A 290 -17.65 21.30 19.40
CA LEU A 290 -16.27 21.39 18.90
C LEU A 290 -15.62 22.70 19.35
N THR A 291 -16.32 23.84 19.22
CA THR A 291 -15.80 25.16 19.60
C THR A 291 -15.45 25.21 21.09
N ALA A 292 -16.32 24.68 21.95
CA ALA A 292 -16.05 24.56 23.37
C ALA A 292 -14.81 23.71 23.67
N HIS A 293 -14.65 22.59 22.98
CA HIS A 293 -13.47 21.71 23.15
C HIS A 293 -12.18 22.38 22.64
N MET A 294 -12.23 23.02 21.48
CA MET A 294 -11.06 23.68 20.87
C MET A 294 -10.57 24.86 21.72
N SER A 295 -11.39 25.48 22.56
CA SER A 295 -10.98 26.58 23.43
C SER A 295 -9.79 26.23 24.35
N ALA A 296 -9.59 24.95 24.64
CA ALA A 296 -8.48 24.47 25.47
C ALA A 296 -7.13 24.36 24.70
N PHE A 297 -7.11 24.57 23.39
CA PHE A 297 -5.92 24.39 22.55
C PHE A 297 -5.38 25.72 22.02
N SER A 298 -5.03 26.63 22.96
CA SER A 298 -4.41 27.90 22.60
C SER A 298 -3.07 27.70 21.88
N PRO A 299 -2.62 28.63 21.02
CA PRO A 299 -1.34 28.55 20.34
C PRO A 299 -0.15 28.28 21.29
N GLU A 300 -0.12 28.92 22.46
CA GLU A 300 0.91 28.70 23.49
C GLU A 300 0.94 27.23 23.95
N ARG A 301 -0.22 26.66 24.30
CA ARG A 301 -0.31 25.26 24.71
C ARG A 301 0.13 24.34 23.58
N VAL A 302 -0.36 24.57 22.37
CA VAL A 302 -0.01 23.74 21.21
C VAL A 302 1.46 23.84 20.87
N ALA A 303 2.08 25.01 20.99
CA ALA A 303 3.52 25.20 20.83
C ALA A 303 4.29 24.32 21.82
N ALA A 304 3.88 24.29 23.09
CA ALA A 304 4.49 23.43 24.12
C ALA A 304 4.31 21.94 23.82
N ASP A 305 3.14 21.50 23.33
CA ASP A 305 2.83 20.11 23.03
C ASP A 305 3.53 19.61 21.76
N THR A 306 3.79 20.50 20.78
CA THR A 306 4.28 20.13 19.43
C THR A 306 5.73 20.48 19.19
N GLY A 307 6.34 21.35 19.99
CA GLY A 307 7.66 21.93 19.78
C GLY A 307 7.73 22.93 18.61
N LEU A 308 6.58 23.39 18.11
CA LEU A 308 6.47 24.41 17.07
C LEU A 308 6.32 25.81 17.70
N SER A 309 6.62 26.87 16.94
CA SER A 309 6.36 28.23 17.42
C SER A 309 4.88 28.61 17.22
N GLU A 310 4.39 29.55 18.01
CA GLU A 310 3.04 30.11 17.89
C GLU A 310 2.86 30.80 16.55
N GLU A 311 3.89 31.51 16.07
CA GLU A 311 3.86 32.18 14.76
C GLU A 311 3.64 31.18 13.62
N LEU A 312 4.28 30.02 13.66
CA LEU A 312 4.11 28.98 12.64
C LEU A 312 2.70 28.40 12.63
N LEU A 313 2.08 28.27 13.82
CA LEU A 313 0.68 27.85 13.95
C LEU A 313 -0.26 28.90 13.34
N GLU A 314 -0.09 30.17 13.69
CA GLU A 314 -0.89 31.30 13.16
C GLU A 314 -0.74 31.43 11.63
N GLU A 315 0.50 31.38 11.12
CA GLU A 315 0.78 31.41 9.68
C GLU A 315 0.12 30.24 8.95
N THR A 316 0.14 29.04 9.56
CA THR A 316 -0.44 27.84 8.94
C THR A 316 -1.97 27.92 8.89
N ALA A 317 -2.61 28.40 9.95
CA ALA A 317 -4.05 28.64 9.96
C ALA A 317 -4.45 29.75 8.96
N ALA A 318 -3.68 30.83 8.89
CA ALA A 318 -3.88 31.89 7.91
C ALA A 318 -3.68 31.41 6.47
N LEU A 319 -2.78 30.47 6.22
CA LEU A 319 -2.61 29.83 4.90
C LEU A 319 -3.84 29.03 4.50
N ILE A 320 -4.41 28.24 5.42
CA ILE A 320 -5.67 27.51 5.20
C ILE A 320 -6.80 28.48 4.85
N HIS A 321 -6.94 29.58 5.61
CA HIS A 321 -7.97 30.58 5.37
C HIS A 321 -7.85 31.27 4.03
N ARG A 322 -6.63 31.65 3.60
CA ARG A 322 -6.38 32.32 2.32
C ARG A 322 -6.52 31.41 1.11
N GLY A 323 -6.34 30.09 1.31
CA GLY A 323 -6.45 29.09 0.26
C GLY A 323 -7.87 28.98 -0.26
N LYS A 324 -8.04 29.05 -1.59
CA LYS A 324 -9.35 28.89 -2.24
C LYS A 324 -9.74 27.43 -2.41
N ARG A 325 -8.74 26.56 -2.59
CA ARG A 325 -8.86 25.12 -2.80
C ARG A 325 -7.78 24.42 -1.98
N VAL A 326 -8.10 24.16 -0.72
CA VAL A 326 -7.20 23.49 0.22
C VAL A 326 -7.51 22.01 0.28
N SER A 327 -6.52 21.17 0.03
CA SER A 327 -6.65 19.72 0.16
C SER A 327 -5.70 19.15 1.21
N PHE A 328 -6.24 18.26 2.04
CA PHE A 328 -5.51 17.60 3.13
C PHE A 328 -5.33 16.12 2.79
N TRP A 329 -4.09 15.69 2.59
CA TRP A 329 -3.76 14.32 2.19
C TRP A 329 -2.94 13.64 3.27
N TRP A 330 -3.36 12.47 3.71
CA TRP A 330 -2.59 11.72 4.69
C TRP A 330 -2.39 10.25 4.30
N THR A 331 -1.36 9.64 4.87
CA THR A 331 -1.07 8.21 4.71
C THR A 331 -0.77 7.54 6.05
N MET A 332 0.22 6.65 6.08
CA MET A 332 0.52 5.79 7.23
C MET A 332 1.08 6.53 8.45
N GLY A 333 1.62 7.72 8.31
CA GLY A 333 2.05 8.53 9.47
C GLY A 333 0.90 8.81 10.43
N VAL A 334 -0.26 9.17 9.87
CA VAL A 334 -1.52 9.35 10.61
C VAL A 334 -2.17 8.00 10.95
N ASN A 335 -2.37 7.14 9.93
CA ASN A 335 -3.17 5.93 10.10
C ASN A 335 -2.57 4.93 11.10
N GLN A 336 -1.24 4.80 11.17
CA GLN A 336 -0.55 3.87 12.07
C GLN A 336 -0.15 4.54 13.39
N SER A 337 -1.11 5.20 14.04
CA SER A 337 -0.96 5.85 15.33
C SER A 337 -1.91 5.26 16.39
N HIS A 338 -1.56 5.39 17.67
CA HIS A 338 -2.35 4.94 18.80
C HIS A 338 -3.67 5.72 18.99
N GLU A 339 -3.80 6.88 18.37
CA GLU A 339 -5.00 7.73 18.31
C GLU A 339 -5.32 8.19 16.87
N GLY A 340 -4.95 7.35 15.89
CA GLY A 340 -5.00 7.70 14.48
C GLY A 340 -6.40 8.09 13.99
N VAL A 341 -7.47 7.48 14.51
CA VAL A 341 -8.86 7.84 14.15
C VAL A 341 -9.15 9.27 14.51
N ARG A 342 -8.78 9.73 15.69
CA ARG A 342 -9.04 11.12 16.15
C ARG A 342 -8.17 12.13 15.39
N VAL A 343 -6.93 11.77 15.02
CA VAL A 343 -6.08 12.60 14.15
C VAL A 343 -6.73 12.73 12.75
N ALA A 344 -7.18 11.63 12.16
CA ALA A 344 -7.86 11.67 10.86
C ALA A 344 -9.15 12.53 10.92
N GLN A 345 -9.91 12.43 12.00
CA GLN A 345 -11.11 13.26 12.21
C GLN A 345 -10.79 14.74 12.46
N ALA A 346 -9.67 15.06 13.13
CA ALA A 346 -9.21 16.44 13.25
C ALA A 346 -8.90 17.05 11.87
N ILE A 347 -8.28 16.27 10.96
CA ILE A 347 -8.06 16.69 9.56
C ILE A 347 -9.40 16.87 8.83
N ILE A 348 -10.34 15.95 9.00
CA ILE A 348 -11.70 16.04 8.43
C ILE A 348 -12.40 17.29 8.95
N ASN A 349 -12.31 17.58 10.25
CA ASN A 349 -12.91 18.75 10.86
C ASN A 349 -12.38 20.05 10.25
N LEU A 350 -11.08 20.18 9.96
CA LEU A 350 -10.54 21.36 9.28
C LEU A 350 -11.12 21.53 7.87
N ALA A 351 -11.25 20.46 7.11
CA ALA A 351 -11.85 20.50 5.79
C ALA A 351 -13.33 20.90 5.85
N LEU A 352 -14.08 20.39 6.83
CA LEU A 352 -15.50 20.74 7.06
C LEU A 352 -15.67 22.18 7.52
N LEU A 353 -14.88 22.64 8.49
CA LEU A 353 -14.95 24.02 9.01
C LEU A 353 -14.71 25.05 7.91
N THR A 354 -13.84 24.76 6.96
CA THR A 354 -13.43 25.70 5.90
C THR A 354 -14.15 25.47 4.56
N GLY A 355 -15.15 24.57 4.50
CA GLY A 355 -15.87 24.24 3.28
C GLY A 355 -14.97 23.62 2.18
N ASN A 356 -13.80 23.10 2.55
CA ASN A 356 -12.85 22.48 1.64
C ASN A 356 -13.16 20.98 1.43
N ILE A 357 -14.36 20.68 0.96
CA ILE A 357 -14.82 19.33 0.63
C ILE A 357 -15.84 19.37 -0.51
N GLY A 358 -15.91 18.32 -1.34
CA GLY A 358 -16.88 18.20 -2.42
C GLY A 358 -16.61 19.08 -3.65
N ARG A 359 -15.61 19.93 -3.62
CA ARG A 359 -15.21 20.84 -4.73
C ARG A 359 -13.88 20.40 -5.35
N PRO A 360 -13.60 20.69 -6.63
CA PRO A 360 -12.31 20.44 -7.26
C PRO A 360 -11.15 21.02 -6.44
N GLY A 361 -10.10 20.23 -6.24
CA GLY A 361 -8.89 20.63 -5.53
C GLY A 361 -9.04 20.73 -4.01
N THR A 362 -10.07 20.11 -3.42
CA THR A 362 -10.32 20.13 -1.97
C THR A 362 -10.49 18.73 -1.39
N GLY A 363 -10.60 18.63 -0.08
CA GLY A 363 -10.98 17.39 0.61
C GLY A 363 -10.07 16.98 1.75
N ALA A 364 -10.60 16.08 2.57
CA ALA A 364 -9.88 15.35 3.59
C ALA A 364 -9.60 13.94 3.04
N ASN A 365 -8.39 13.71 2.51
CA ASN A 365 -8.09 12.72 1.50
C ASN A 365 -7.11 11.66 2.02
N SER A 366 -7.60 10.50 2.44
CA SER A 366 -6.76 9.39 2.86
C SER A 366 -6.27 8.57 1.68
N ILE A 367 -4.95 8.44 1.53
CA ILE A 367 -4.31 7.60 0.51
C ILE A 367 -3.97 6.25 1.13
N THR A 368 -4.51 5.18 0.57
CA THR A 368 -4.19 3.81 1.00
C THR A 368 -2.85 3.31 0.44
N GLY A 369 -2.33 2.21 0.97
CA GLY A 369 -1.07 1.59 0.49
C GLY A 369 -1.30 0.53 -0.57
N GLN A 370 -2.05 -0.52 -0.26
CA GLN A 370 -2.19 -1.73 -1.07
C GLN A 370 -3.06 -1.49 -2.31
N CYS A 371 -2.74 -2.19 -3.41
CA CYS A 371 -3.36 -1.97 -4.73
C CYS A 371 -4.88 -2.16 -4.75
N ASN A 372 -5.43 -2.97 -3.87
CA ASN A 372 -6.87 -3.24 -3.77
C ASN A 372 -7.39 -3.16 -2.32
N ALA A 373 -6.84 -2.25 -1.52
CA ALA A 373 -7.31 -2.06 -0.15
C ALA A 373 -8.78 -1.61 -0.09
N MET A 374 -9.23 -0.83 -1.07
CA MET A 374 -10.63 -0.41 -1.16
C MET A 374 -11.55 -1.60 -1.45
N GLY A 375 -11.20 -2.48 -2.40
CA GLY A 375 -11.96 -3.70 -2.67
C GLY A 375 -12.06 -4.61 -1.44
N SER A 376 -10.95 -4.76 -0.69
CA SER A 376 -10.94 -5.48 0.58
C SER A 376 -11.94 -4.91 1.59
N ARG A 377 -11.98 -3.59 1.75
CA ARG A 377 -12.87 -2.92 2.72
C ARG A 377 -14.35 -3.07 2.38
N LEU A 378 -14.67 -3.07 1.09
CA LEU A 378 -16.06 -3.11 0.62
C LEU A 378 -16.60 -4.53 0.44
N PHE A 379 -15.76 -5.48 -0.02
CA PHE A 379 -16.26 -6.76 -0.51
C PHE A 379 -15.65 -8.01 0.15
N SER A 380 -14.61 -7.88 0.99
CA SER A 380 -13.94 -9.06 1.58
C SER A 380 -14.73 -9.79 2.64
N ASN A 381 -15.90 -9.28 3.06
CA ASN A 381 -16.75 -9.92 4.06
C ASN A 381 -15.99 -10.26 5.37
N THR A 382 -15.10 -9.37 5.79
CA THR A 382 -14.31 -9.53 7.02
C THR A 382 -15.06 -8.99 8.24
N THR A 383 -14.78 -7.76 8.69
CA THR A 383 -15.47 -7.14 9.82
C THR A 383 -16.80 -6.47 9.44
N ASN A 384 -17.07 -6.26 8.15
CA ASN A 384 -18.37 -5.81 7.62
C ASN A 384 -18.93 -6.85 6.65
N LEU A 385 -20.22 -6.87 6.49
CA LEU A 385 -20.87 -7.66 5.44
C LEU A 385 -20.59 -7.01 4.08
N MET A 386 -20.37 -7.82 3.05
CA MET A 386 -19.95 -7.39 1.72
C MET A 386 -20.89 -6.35 1.09
N GLY A 387 -20.36 -5.52 0.19
CA GLY A 387 -21.15 -4.52 -0.54
C GLY A 387 -21.59 -3.32 0.30
N GLY A 388 -20.95 -3.06 1.46
CA GLY A 388 -21.28 -1.94 2.33
C GLY A 388 -22.36 -2.21 3.37
N HIS A 389 -22.75 -3.47 3.53
CA HIS A 389 -23.79 -3.94 4.45
C HIS A 389 -23.25 -4.25 5.85
N SER A 390 -24.17 -4.46 6.82
CA SER A 390 -23.88 -4.82 8.20
C SER A 390 -24.36 -6.23 8.55
N PHE A 391 -23.50 -7.01 9.24
CA PHE A 391 -23.89 -8.30 9.81
C PHE A 391 -25.02 -8.18 10.84
N GLU A 392 -25.13 -7.06 11.53
CA GLU A 392 -26.12 -6.83 12.59
C GLU A 392 -27.52 -6.52 12.02
N SER A 393 -27.58 -6.03 10.76
CA SER A 393 -28.84 -5.68 10.10
C SER A 393 -29.55 -6.92 9.53
N PRO A 394 -30.76 -7.30 10.02
CA PRO A 394 -31.51 -8.40 9.43
C PRO A 394 -31.87 -8.18 7.95
N ALA A 395 -32.20 -6.94 7.57
CA ALA A 395 -32.53 -6.60 6.18
C ALA A 395 -31.33 -6.78 5.25
N ASP A 396 -30.11 -6.41 5.70
CA ASP A 396 -28.90 -6.58 4.94
C ASP A 396 -28.55 -8.07 4.76
N ARG A 397 -28.68 -8.88 5.83
CA ARG A 397 -28.45 -10.32 5.73
C ARG A 397 -29.45 -10.99 4.78
N ALA A 398 -30.74 -10.66 4.88
CA ALA A 398 -31.76 -11.19 3.99
C ALA A 398 -31.50 -10.83 2.52
N LYS A 399 -31.07 -9.59 2.25
CA LYS A 399 -30.69 -9.13 0.90
C LYS A 399 -29.51 -9.95 0.36
N ILE A 400 -28.43 -10.08 1.12
CA ILE A 400 -27.24 -10.83 0.71
C ILE A 400 -27.55 -12.32 0.55
N ALA A 401 -28.35 -12.92 1.45
CA ALA A 401 -28.78 -14.30 1.34
C ALA A 401 -29.57 -14.57 0.04
N SER A 402 -30.47 -13.64 -0.30
CA SER A 402 -31.26 -13.73 -1.55
C SER A 402 -30.37 -13.63 -2.80
N ILE A 403 -29.44 -12.67 -2.84
CA ILE A 403 -28.53 -12.49 -3.98
C ILE A 403 -27.62 -13.71 -4.15
N LEU A 404 -27.08 -14.25 -3.05
CA LEU A 404 -26.17 -15.40 -3.08
C LEU A 404 -26.91 -16.75 -3.14
N GLN A 405 -28.25 -16.76 -3.03
CA GLN A 405 -29.09 -17.96 -3.02
C GLN A 405 -28.64 -18.95 -1.92
N LEU A 406 -28.47 -18.45 -0.70
CA LEU A 406 -28.13 -19.24 0.46
C LEU A 406 -29.11 -19.00 1.61
N ASP A 407 -29.11 -19.90 2.60
CA ASP A 407 -29.90 -19.72 3.82
C ASP A 407 -29.32 -18.58 4.66
N GLU A 408 -30.16 -17.59 5.03
CA GLU A 408 -29.75 -16.45 5.87
C GLU A 408 -29.11 -16.91 7.20
N ARG A 409 -29.49 -18.08 7.72
CA ARG A 409 -28.92 -18.65 8.94
C ARG A 409 -27.41 -18.92 8.84
N ASN A 410 -26.89 -19.06 7.61
CA ASN A 410 -25.45 -19.24 7.37
C ASN A 410 -24.66 -17.93 7.48
N ILE A 411 -25.35 -16.78 7.48
CA ILE A 411 -24.70 -15.46 7.61
C ILE A 411 -24.55 -15.14 9.12
N PRO A 412 -23.32 -14.89 9.61
CA PRO A 412 -23.12 -14.44 10.98
C PRO A 412 -23.93 -13.20 11.32
N ARG A 413 -24.38 -13.11 12.59
CA ARG A 413 -25.18 -11.96 13.07
C ARG A 413 -24.34 -10.87 13.73
N GLN A 414 -23.06 -11.11 13.92
CA GLN A 414 -22.12 -10.21 14.57
C GLN A 414 -20.88 -10.01 13.70
N PRO A 415 -20.19 -8.86 13.80
CA PRO A 415 -18.91 -8.63 13.17
C PRO A 415 -17.86 -9.67 13.60
N SER A 416 -16.90 -9.91 12.72
CA SER A 416 -15.73 -10.73 12.99
C SER A 416 -14.81 -10.11 14.03
N LEU A 417 -14.01 -10.94 14.70
CA LEU A 417 -12.80 -10.49 15.39
C LEU A 417 -11.88 -9.76 14.40
N ALA A 418 -11.28 -8.66 14.86
CA ALA A 418 -10.23 -7.96 14.13
C ALA A 418 -8.91 -8.75 14.17
N TYR A 419 -7.97 -8.38 13.32
CA TYR A 419 -6.69 -9.08 13.12
C TYR A 419 -5.92 -9.33 14.44
N ASP A 420 -5.77 -8.28 15.25
CA ASP A 420 -5.12 -8.37 16.57
C ASP A 420 -5.89 -9.29 17.53
N GLN A 421 -7.23 -9.27 17.48
CA GLN A 421 -8.09 -10.13 18.29
C GLN A 421 -8.02 -11.60 17.84
N ILE A 422 -7.82 -11.87 16.54
CA ILE A 422 -7.55 -13.22 16.02
C ILE A 422 -6.23 -13.75 16.61
N LEU A 423 -5.16 -12.94 16.59
CA LEU A 423 -3.88 -13.32 17.18
C LEU A 423 -3.98 -13.52 18.69
N GLU A 424 -4.73 -12.67 19.38
CA GLU A 424 -5.00 -12.84 20.80
C GLU A 424 -5.84 -14.11 21.08
N GLY A 425 -6.76 -14.43 20.17
CA GLY A 425 -7.51 -15.70 20.18
C GLY A 425 -6.59 -16.92 20.08
N ILE A 426 -5.52 -16.84 19.27
CA ILE A 426 -4.48 -17.89 19.19
C ILE A 426 -3.72 -17.98 20.53
N ARG A 427 -3.35 -16.84 21.12
CA ARG A 427 -2.66 -16.78 22.41
C ARG A 427 -3.40 -17.55 23.51
N HIS A 428 -4.71 -17.36 23.57
CA HIS A 428 -5.61 -17.98 24.55
C HIS A 428 -6.17 -19.35 24.13
N GLY A 429 -5.73 -19.91 22.99
CA GLY A 429 -6.19 -21.21 22.51
C GLY A 429 -7.65 -21.24 22.01
N LYS A 430 -8.26 -20.06 21.78
CA LYS A 430 -9.60 -19.94 21.20
C LYS A 430 -9.58 -20.17 19.70
N ILE A 431 -8.57 -19.64 19.00
CA ILE A 431 -8.29 -19.91 17.60
C ILE A 431 -7.21 -20.97 17.51
N ARG A 432 -7.49 -22.06 16.81
CA ARG A 432 -6.65 -23.25 16.72
C ARG A 432 -6.24 -23.58 15.28
N ALA A 433 -7.03 -23.14 14.29
CA ALA A 433 -6.68 -23.25 12.88
C ALA A 433 -6.78 -21.89 12.19
N LEU A 434 -5.84 -21.63 11.29
CA LEU A 434 -5.77 -20.37 10.57
C LEU A 434 -5.48 -20.60 9.09
N TRP A 435 -6.26 -19.95 8.22
CA TRP A 435 -6.01 -19.87 6.79
C TRP A 435 -5.51 -18.47 6.41
N VAL A 436 -4.24 -18.36 6.04
CA VAL A 436 -3.59 -17.10 5.64
C VAL A 436 -3.49 -17.03 4.13
N VAL A 437 -4.08 -16.00 3.53
CA VAL A 437 -4.13 -15.81 2.08
C VAL A 437 -3.35 -14.56 1.68
N ALA A 438 -2.30 -14.75 0.89
CA ALA A 438 -1.48 -13.72 0.24
C ALA A 438 -1.00 -12.59 1.18
N THR A 439 -0.66 -12.93 2.43
CA THR A 439 -0.05 -12.00 3.40
C THR A 439 1.02 -12.65 4.24
N ASN A 440 2.05 -11.88 4.62
CA ASN A 440 3.21 -12.38 5.36
C ASN A 440 3.18 -11.90 6.82
N THR A 441 2.28 -12.48 7.62
CA THR A 441 2.02 -12.15 9.03
C THR A 441 3.27 -12.21 9.89
N SER A 442 4.09 -13.25 9.72
CA SER A 442 5.34 -13.44 10.48
C SER A 442 6.41 -12.38 10.23
N HIS A 443 6.25 -11.56 9.19
CA HIS A 443 7.11 -10.41 8.90
C HIS A 443 6.41 -9.10 9.26
N SER A 444 5.15 -8.95 8.86
CA SER A 444 4.47 -7.65 8.85
C SER A 444 3.88 -7.25 10.20
N TRP A 445 3.60 -8.21 11.09
CA TRP A 445 2.91 -7.90 12.33
C TRP A 445 3.78 -7.11 13.31
N ILE A 446 3.15 -6.18 14.02
CA ILE A 446 3.77 -5.46 15.14
C ILE A 446 4.20 -6.46 16.22
N HIS A 447 5.36 -6.23 16.86
CA HIS A 447 5.97 -7.21 17.77
C HIS A 447 6.12 -8.61 17.10
N GLN A 448 6.89 -8.64 16.02
CA GLN A 448 7.03 -9.78 15.11
C GLN A 448 7.41 -11.10 15.80
N SER A 449 8.26 -11.08 16.85
CA SER A 449 8.69 -12.28 17.57
C SER A 449 7.50 -13.00 18.19
N ASP A 450 6.59 -12.25 18.81
CA ASP A 450 5.36 -12.78 19.39
C ASP A 450 4.44 -13.39 18.32
N ALA A 451 4.27 -12.74 17.17
CA ALA A 451 3.45 -13.28 16.08
C ALA A 451 3.96 -14.65 15.58
N ARG A 452 5.29 -14.82 15.49
CA ARG A 452 5.89 -16.10 15.09
C ARG A 452 5.62 -17.20 16.10
N GLU A 453 5.73 -16.88 17.39
CA GLU A 453 5.42 -17.82 18.48
C GLU A 453 3.94 -18.20 18.49
N LEU A 454 3.04 -17.25 18.25
CA LEU A 454 1.60 -17.50 18.19
C LEU A 454 1.25 -18.44 17.03
N LEU A 455 1.76 -18.17 15.83
CA LEU A 455 1.49 -19.04 14.66
C LEU A 455 1.99 -20.47 14.88
N ALA A 456 3.08 -20.67 15.65
CA ALA A 456 3.59 -21.99 16.00
C ALA A 456 2.69 -22.77 16.99
N LYS A 457 1.75 -22.11 17.70
CA LYS A 457 0.78 -22.75 18.61
C LYS A 457 -0.45 -23.31 17.90
N LEU A 458 -0.64 -22.99 16.62
CA LEU A 458 -1.80 -23.46 15.87
C LEU A 458 -1.72 -24.99 15.63
N ASP A 459 -2.84 -25.67 15.78
CA ASP A 459 -2.99 -27.07 15.40
C ASP A 459 -2.90 -27.25 13.88
N PHE A 460 -3.39 -26.24 13.13
CA PHE A 460 -3.32 -26.26 11.67
C PHE A 460 -3.17 -24.85 11.09
N LEU A 461 -2.08 -24.62 10.37
CA LEU A 461 -1.81 -23.38 9.64
C LEU A 461 -1.75 -23.67 8.13
N VAL A 462 -2.66 -23.08 7.37
CA VAL A 462 -2.66 -23.09 5.91
C VAL A 462 -2.18 -21.74 5.41
N VAL A 463 -1.25 -21.72 4.47
CA VAL A 463 -0.80 -20.52 3.78
C VAL A 463 -1.03 -20.69 2.27
N GLN A 464 -1.82 -19.81 1.71
CA GLN A 464 -2.06 -19.71 0.27
C GLN A 464 -1.31 -18.48 -0.24
N ASP A 465 -0.25 -18.71 -1.02
CA ASP A 465 0.66 -17.63 -1.44
C ASP A 465 1.31 -17.97 -2.79
N MET A 466 1.76 -16.94 -3.49
CA MET A 466 2.54 -17.08 -4.72
C MET A 466 3.98 -17.54 -4.47
N TYR A 467 4.50 -17.43 -3.23
CA TYR A 467 5.83 -17.86 -2.83
C TYR A 467 5.79 -18.85 -1.66
N HIS A 468 6.58 -19.91 -1.74
CA HIS A 468 6.72 -20.89 -0.65
C HIS A 468 7.78 -20.52 0.40
N SER A 469 8.53 -19.43 0.17
CA SER A 469 9.70 -19.02 0.96
C SER A 469 9.41 -17.90 1.94
N THR A 470 8.19 -17.34 1.97
CA THR A 470 7.85 -16.28 2.95
C THR A 470 7.94 -16.81 4.38
N GLU A 471 8.21 -15.92 5.34
CA GLU A 471 8.36 -16.28 6.76
C GLU A 471 7.10 -16.96 7.32
N THR A 472 5.93 -16.58 6.83
CA THR A 472 4.66 -17.23 7.22
C THR A 472 4.52 -18.60 6.55
N ALA A 473 4.82 -18.70 5.25
CA ALA A 473 4.79 -19.99 4.53
C ALA A 473 5.79 -20.99 5.11
N ALA A 474 6.94 -20.53 5.61
CA ALA A 474 7.93 -21.39 6.28
C ALA A 474 7.37 -22.10 7.51
N GLN A 475 6.39 -21.54 8.20
CA GLN A 475 5.73 -22.11 9.38
C GLN A 475 4.52 -22.99 9.04
N ALA A 476 4.00 -22.90 7.81
CA ALA A 476 2.77 -23.57 7.41
C ALA A 476 2.80 -25.09 7.52
N HIS A 477 1.68 -25.69 7.89
CA HIS A 477 1.42 -27.12 7.78
C HIS A 477 1.07 -27.49 6.34
N LEU A 478 0.31 -26.60 5.66
CA LEU A 478 -0.07 -26.75 4.25
C LEU A 478 0.19 -25.45 3.51
N VAL A 479 0.88 -25.50 2.36
CA VAL A 479 1.05 -24.39 1.43
C VAL A 479 0.27 -24.68 0.16
N LEU A 480 -0.63 -23.80 -0.22
CA LEU A 480 -1.39 -23.84 -1.48
C LEU A 480 -0.78 -22.85 -2.48
N PRO A 481 -0.34 -23.31 -3.67
CA PRO A 481 0.33 -22.46 -4.64
C PRO A 481 -0.68 -21.57 -5.37
N ALA A 482 -0.55 -20.25 -5.19
CA ALA A 482 -1.44 -19.27 -5.82
C ALA A 482 -0.79 -18.57 -7.02
N ALA A 483 -1.61 -18.25 -8.01
CA ALA A 483 -1.24 -17.41 -9.13
C ALA A 483 -1.01 -15.95 -8.68
N ALA A 484 -0.07 -15.29 -9.36
CA ALA A 484 0.31 -13.91 -9.08
C ALA A 484 -0.53 -12.90 -9.88
N TRP A 485 -0.27 -11.60 -9.63
CA TRP A 485 -0.69 -10.54 -10.53
C TRP A 485 -0.22 -10.85 -11.97
N GLY A 486 -1.11 -10.63 -12.94
CA GLY A 486 -0.82 -10.93 -14.34
C GLY A 486 -0.98 -12.40 -14.75
N GLU A 487 -1.16 -13.33 -13.81
CA GLU A 487 -1.45 -14.75 -14.06
C GLU A 487 -2.94 -15.08 -13.85
N LYS A 488 -3.76 -14.09 -13.50
CA LYS A 488 -5.18 -14.17 -13.20
C LYS A 488 -5.90 -12.87 -13.59
N GLU A 489 -7.20 -12.89 -13.59
CA GLU A 489 -8.04 -11.75 -13.94
C GLU A 489 -8.98 -11.35 -12.81
N GLY A 490 -9.59 -10.16 -12.91
CA GLY A 490 -10.49 -9.58 -11.92
C GLY A 490 -10.34 -8.07 -11.83
N THR A 491 -10.74 -7.46 -10.72
CA THR A 491 -10.72 -6.01 -10.55
C THR A 491 -9.92 -5.58 -9.33
N PHE A 492 -9.29 -4.40 -9.43
CA PHE A 492 -8.72 -3.65 -8.31
C PHE A 492 -9.45 -2.32 -8.15
N ILE A 493 -9.72 -1.92 -6.91
CA ILE A 493 -10.29 -0.62 -6.57
C ILE A 493 -9.20 0.23 -5.92
N ASN A 494 -8.81 1.33 -6.57
CA ASN A 494 -7.73 2.20 -6.13
C ASN A 494 -8.17 3.20 -5.04
N SER A 495 -7.24 4.05 -4.57
CA SER A 495 -7.54 5.03 -3.51
C SER A 495 -8.58 6.07 -3.89
N GLU A 496 -8.69 6.44 -5.17
CA GLU A 496 -9.73 7.36 -5.68
C GLU A 496 -11.04 6.65 -6.03
N ARG A 497 -11.25 5.40 -5.57
CA ARG A 497 -12.47 4.62 -5.82
C ARG A 497 -12.62 4.13 -7.28
N ARG A 498 -11.58 4.18 -8.10
CA ARG A 498 -11.62 3.71 -9.49
C ARG A 498 -11.40 2.21 -9.56
N ILE A 499 -12.36 1.53 -10.17
CA ILE A 499 -12.33 0.09 -10.45
C ILE A 499 -11.59 -0.10 -11.77
N GLY A 500 -10.45 -0.75 -11.72
CA GLY A 500 -9.64 -1.05 -12.89
C GLY A 500 -9.49 -2.55 -13.11
N LEU A 501 -9.40 -2.95 -14.38
CA LEU A 501 -9.36 -4.35 -14.79
C LEU A 501 -7.95 -4.92 -14.72
N LEU A 502 -7.83 -6.08 -14.09
CA LEU A 502 -6.66 -6.94 -14.09
C LEU A 502 -6.84 -8.03 -15.14
N LYS A 503 -5.82 -8.28 -15.95
CA LYS A 503 -5.87 -9.29 -17.01
C LYS A 503 -4.81 -10.36 -16.83
N LYS A 504 -5.15 -11.57 -17.24
CA LYS A 504 -4.19 -12.67 -17.35
C LYS A 504 -3.31 -12.43 -18.58
N VAL A 505 -2.05 -12.09 -18.34
CA VAL A 505 -1.03 -11.77 -19.35
C VAL A 505 0.17 -12.73 -19.31
N HIS A 506 0.17 -13.66 -18.36
CA HIS A 506 1.24 -14.63 -18.16
C HIS A 506 0.66 -15.95 -17.63
N ARG A 507 1.31 -17.07 -17.92
CA ARG A 507 0.91 -18.38 -17.40
C ARG A 507 1.43 -18.59 -15.99
N ALA A 508 0.56 -19.04 -15.07
CA ALA A 508 0.99 -19.44 -13.73
C ALA A 508 1.93 -20.64 -13.79
N PRO A 509 2.98 -20.71 -12.94
CA PRO A 509 3.97 -21.78 -12.99
C PRO A 509 3.45 -23.08 -12.35
N GLY A 510 3.79 -24.21 -12.98
CA GLY A 510 3.45 -25.54 -12.45
C GLY A 510 1.94 -25.78 -12.30
N GLU A 511 1.52 -26.10 -11.10
CA GLU A 511 0.13 -26.37 -10.71
C GLU A 511 -0.51 -25.19 -9.96
N ALA A 512 0.13 -24.00 -9.95
CA ALA A 512 -0.43 -22.81 -9.27
C ALA A 512 -1.73 -22.35 -9.95
N LEU A 513 -2.73 -22.01 -9.15
CA LEU A 513 -4.06 -21.61 -9.61
C LEU A 513 -4.39 -20.19 -9.11
N ALA A 514 -5.26 -19.46 -9.83
CA ALA A 514 -5.86 -18.26 -9.30
C ALA A 514 -6.59 -18.58 -7.99
N ASP A 515 -6.55 -17.67 -7.02
CA ASP A 515 -7.20 -17.85 -5.73
C ASP A 515 -8.68 -18.16 -5.90
N PHE A 516 -9.33 -17.57 -6.89
CA PHE A 516 -10.71 -17.87 -7.30
C PHE A 516 -10.96 -19.39 -7.50
N TYR A 517 -10.10 -20.05 -8.26
CA TYR A 517 -10.25 -21.49 -8.52
C TYR A 517 -9.85 -22.35 -7.32
N ILE A 518 -8.89 -21.89 -6.51
CA ILE A 518 -8.56 -22.58 -5.24
C ILE A 518 -9.77 -22.57 -4.32
N PHE A 519 -10.50 -21.45 -4.21
CA PHE A 519 -11.70 -21.36 -3.39
C PHE A 519 -12.82 -22.30 -3.89
N LYS A 520 -12.99 -22.44 -5.21
CA LYS A 520 -13.93 -23.41 -5.80
C LYS A 520 -13.54 -24.85 -5.45
N LEU A 521 -12.26 -25.21 -5.59
CA LEU A 521 -11.79 -26.55 -5.22
C LEU A 521 -11.98 -26.85 -3.73
N VAL A 522 -11.76 -25.87 -2.86
CA VAL A 522 -12.03 -26.01 -1.41
C VAL A 522 -13.54 -26.19 -1.17
N ALA A 523 -14.40 -25.45 -1.86
CA ALA A 523 -15.86 -25.58 -1.75
C ALA A 523 -16.33 -26.98 -2.19
N ASP A 524 -15.81 -27.49 -3.30
CA ASP A 524 -16.12 -28.84 -3.80
C ASP A 524 -15.65 -29.93 -2.83
N ALA A 525 -14.43 -29.84 -2.34
CA ALA A 525 -13.88 -30.77 -1.36
C ALA A 525 -14.61 -30.71 0.00
N TRP A 526 -15.15 -29.56 0.37
CA TRP A 526 -15.94 -29.38 1.61
C TRP A 526 -17.31 -30.06 1.56
N GLY A 527 -17.81 -30.41 0.39
CA GLY A 527 -19.09 -31.08 0.19
C GLY A 527 -19.97 -30.48 -0.87
N GLY A 528 -19.38 -29.62 -1.74
CA GLY A 528 -20.06 -29.07 -2.91
C GLY A 528 -21.09 -28.00 -2.54
N LEU A 529 -20.62 -26.85 -2.04
CA LEU A 529 -21.49 -25.72 -1.66
C LEU A 529 -22.20 -25.13 -2.87
N ASP A 530 -23.54 -25.27 -2.96
CA ASP A 530 -24.32 -24.93 -4.14
C ASP A 530 -24.20 -23.46 -4.54
N PHE A 531 -24.16 -22.53 -3.57
CA PHE A 531 -24.02 -21.10 -3.86
C PHE A 531 -22.66 -20.76 -4.53
N MET A 532 -21.62 -21.58 -4.35
CA MET A 532 -20.32 -21.40 -4.98
C MET A 532 -20.29 -21.91 -6.43
N LYS A 533 -21.16 -22.84 -6.82
CA LYS A 533 -21.20 -23.44 -8.16
C LYS A 533 -21.60 -22.45 -9.24
N ARG A 534 -22.39 -21.44 -8.88
CA ARG A 534 -22.88 -20.40 -9.81
C ARG A 534 -21.77 -19.47 -10.35
N PHE A 535 -20.63 -19.42 -9.70
CA PHE A 535 -19.51 -18.59 -10.11
C PHE A 535 -18.57 -19.43 -10.99
N GLU A 536 -18.73 -19.38 -12.30
CA GLU A 536 -17.87 -20.09 -13.25
C GLU A 536 -16.59 -19.29 -13.52
N THR A 537 -16.72 -17.99 -13.65
CA THR A 537 -15.66 -17.02 -13.94
C THR A 537 -15.57 -15.94 -12.86
N PRO A 538 -14.45 -15.22 -12.76
CA PRO A 538 -14.36 -14.04 -11.89
C PRO A 538 -15.40 -12.97 -12.21
N GLU A 539 -15.82 -12.82 -13.47
CA GLU A 539 -16.83 -11.85 -13.87
C GLU A 539 -18.21 -12.18 -13.29
N ASP A 540 -18.57 -13.47 -13.11
CA ASP A 540 -19.80 -13.85 -12.42
C ASP A 540 -19.81 -13.37 -10.96
N ALA A 541 -18.65 -13.46 -10.29
CA ALA A 541 -18.49 -12.89 -8.95
C ALA A 541 -18.58 -11.36 -8.95
N PHE A 542 -18.05 -10.69 -9.98
CA PHE A 542 -18.20 -9.24 -10.15
C PHE A 542 -19.67 -8.83 -10.31
N GLN A 543 -20.47 -9.57 -11.08
CA GLN A 543 -21.90 -9.31 -11.22
C GLN A 543 -22.62 -9.47 -9.87
N ALA A 544 -22.31 -10.50 -9.09
CA ALA A 544 -22.88 -10.67 -7.76
C ALA A 544 -22.46 -9.53 -6.79
N MET A 545 -21.22 -9.07 -6.87
CA MET A 545 -20.74 -7.90 -6.10
C MET A 545 -21.51 -6.63 -6.49
N SER A 546 -21.77 -6.45 -7.78
CA SER A 546 -22.55 -5.35 -8.33
C SER A 546 -23.96 -5.33 -7.71
N GLU A 547 -24.64 -6.46 -7.71
CA GLU A 547 -25.96 -6.60 -7.08
C GLU A 547 -25.93 -6.39 -5.56
N CYS A 548 -24.89 -6.89 -4.87
CA CYS A 548 -24.73 -6.65 -3.44
C CYS A 548 -24.61 -5.15 -3.13
N SER A 549 -23.94 -4.38 -3.99
CA SER A 549 -23.71 -2.94 -3.78
C SER A 549 -24.93 -2.05 -4.13
N ARG A 550 -25.90 -2.58 -4.85
CA ARG A 550 -27.09 -1.82 -5.32
C ARG A 550 -27.78 -1.08 -4.18
N GLY A 551 -27.94 0.24 -4.37
CA GLY A 551 -28.56 1.13 -3.39
C GLY A 551 -27.67 1.49 -2.17
N GLN A 552 -26.41 1.03 -2.14
CA GLN A 552 -25.44 1.44 -1.14
C GLN A 552 -24.61 2.65 -1.64
N PRO A 553 -23.94 3.39 -0.75
CA PRO A 553 -23.06 4.49 -1.18
C PRO A 553 -21.96 4.08 -2.17
N CYS A 554 -21.56 2.81 -2.16
CA CYS A 554 -20.59 2.23 -3.09
C CYS A 554 -21.23 1.52 -4.29
N ASP A 555 -22.43 1.91 -4.68
CA ASP A 555 -23.21 1.29 -5.76
C ASP A 555 -22.42 1.23 -7.08
N ILE A 556 -22.26 0.03 -7.63
CA ILE A 556 -21.61 -0.24 -8.92
C ILE A 556 -22.54 -0.95 -9.89
N SER A 557 -23.86 -0.95 -9.62
CA SER A 557 -24.86 -1.68 -10.41
C SER A 557 -25.04 -1.17 -11.84
N GLY A 558 -24.52 0.01 -12.16
CA GLY A 558 -24.45 0.54 -13.51
C GLY A 558 -23.25 0.07 -14.33
N ILE A 559 -22.35 -0.75 -13.76
CA ILE A 559 -21.21 -1.33 -14.48
C ILE A 559 -21.61 -2.68 -15.05
N SER A 560 -21.73 -2.77 -16.37
CA SER A 560 -22.23 -3.97 -17.07
C SER A 560 -21.27 -5.15 -17.07
N GLY A 561 -19.96 -4.92 -16.81
CA GLY A 561 -18.95 -5.99 -16.77
C GLY A 561 -17.55 -5.54 -17.17
N TYR A 562 -16.70 -6.51 -17.42
CA TYR A 562 -15.28 -6.29 -17.71
C TYR A 562 -15.03 -5.54 -19.03
N ASP A 563 -15.85 -5.79 -20.05
CA ASP A 563 -15.75 -5.08 -21.34
C ASP A 563 -15.97 -3.58 -21.19
N GLN A 564 -16.92 -3.17 -20.34
CA GLN A 564 -17.14 -1.75 -20.06
C GLN A 564 -15.99 -1.14 -19.27
N LEU A 565 -15.44 -1.86 -18.28
CA LEU A 565 -14.26 -1.41 -17.52
C LEU A 565 -13.05 -1.23 -18.44
N GLU A 566 -12.84 -2.12 -19.39
CA GLU A 566 -11.79 -2.01 -20.38
C GLU A 566 -11.98 -0.82 -21.31
N LEU A 567 -13.17 -0.66 -21.87
CA LEU A 567 -13.52 0.45 -22.78
C LEU A 567 -13.36 1.80 -22.10
N MET A 568 -13.82 1.92 -20.84
CA MET A 568 -13.77 3.15 -20.05
C MET A 568 -12.39 3.41 -19.41
N ARG A 569 -11.45 2.47 -19.47
CA ARG A 569 -10.16 2.55 -18.76
C ARG A 569 -10.33 2.73 -17.25
N GLY A 570 -11.27 1.95 -16.69
CA GLY A 570 -11.67 2.00 -15.28
C GLY A 570 -12.75 3.04 -14.99
N ILE A 571 -13.58 2.73 -13.99
CA ILE A 571 -14.75 3.54 -13.58
C ILE A 571 -14.67 3.79 -12.08
N GLN A 572 -14.87 5.06 -11.66
CA GLN A 572 -15.00 5.40 -10.23
C GLN A 572 -16.42 5.11 -9.75
N TRP A 573 -16.54 4.45 -8.58
CA TRP A 573 -17.83 4.35 -7.90
C TRP A 573 -18.18 5.66 -7.16
N PRO A 574 -19.47 5.94 -6.91
CA PRO A 574 -20.65 5.17 -7.32
C PRO A 574 -20.99 5.34 -8.79
N LEU A 575 -21.50 4.25 -9.38
CA LEU A 575 -22.16 4.26 -10.69
C LEU A 575 -23.45 3.40 -10.57
N PRO A 576 -24.55 3.95 -10.05
CA PRO A 576 -25.83 3.25 -9.97
C PRO A 576 -26.38 2.90 -11.36
N GLU A 577 -27.25 1.88 -11.42
CA GLU A 577 -28.00 1.52 -12.62
C GLU A 577 -28.72 2.73 -13.23
N GLY A 578 -28.73 2.82 -14.54
CA GLY A 578 -29.30 3.94 -15.30
C GLY A 578 -28.38 5.16 -15.44
N GLN A 579 -27.23 5.22 -14.76
CA GLN A 579 -26.21 6.24 -15.00
C GLN A 579 -25.23 5.81 -16.10
N THR A 580 -24.78 6.78 -16.89
CA THR A 580 -23.79 6.55 -17.95
C THR A 580 -22.37 6.69 -17.43
N ALA A 581 -21.53 5.71 -17.78
CA ALA A 581 -20.08 5.83 -17.59
C ALA A 581 -19.47 6.65 -18.74
N GLU A 582 -18.65 7.62 -18.40
CA GLU A 582 -17.85 8.37 -19.36
C GLU A 582 -16.38 8.11 -19.14
N ARG A 583 -15.61 8.04 -20.21
CA ARG A 583 -14.17 7.81 -20.13
C ARG A 583 -13.50 9.00 -19.44
N ARG A 584 -12.67 8.71 -18.43
CA ARG A 584 -11.98 9.70 -17.58
C ARG A 584 -12.89 10.59 -16.73
N ALA A 585 -14.18 10.27 -16.59
CA ALA A 585 -15.04 11.02 -15.69
C ALA A 585 -14.52 11.02 -14.25
N GLU A 586 -14.62 12.17 -13.63
CA GLU A 586 -14.27 12.41 -12.22
C GLU A 586 -15.55 12.39 -11.39
N ARG A 587 -15.66 11.41 -10.47
CA ARG A 587 -16.84 11.23 -9.61
C ARG A 587 -16.51 11.62 -8.17
N ARG A 588 -16.37 12.91 -7.93
CA ARG A 588 -16.12 13.46 -6.61
C ARG A 588 -17.35 13.30 -5.74
N LEU A 589 -17.17 12.89 -4.46
CA LEU A 589 -18.29 12.76 -3.52
C LEU A 589 -18.58 14.09 -2.83
N PHE A 590 -19.82 14.22 -2.34
CA PHE A 590 -20.31 15.34 -1.53
C PHE A 590 -20.31 16.70 -2.26
N ALA A 591 -20.37 16.72 -3.59
CA ALA A 591 -20.47 17.96 -4.37
C ALA A 591 -21.81 18.72 -4.11
N ASP A 592 -22.83 17.99 -3.69
CA ASP A 592 -24.14 18.51 -3.28
C ASP A 592 -24.24 18.84 -1.78
N GLY A 593 -23.16 18.66 -1.02
CA GLY A 593 -23.14 18.82 0.43
C GLY A 593 -23.89 17.75 1.22
N ALA A 594 -24.40 16.69 0.57
CA ALA A 594 -25.14 15.62 1.22
C ALA A 594 -24.22 14.46 1.60
N PHE A 595 -24.10 14.20 2.92
CA PHE A 595 -23.34 13.09 3.46
C PHE A 595 -24.20 11.83 3.66
N PHE A 596 -23.55 10.67 3.87
CA PHE A 596 -24.25 9.37 4.00
C PHE A 596 -24.83 9.11 5.39
N THR A 597 -24.84 10.10 6.26
CA THR A 597 -25.54 10.08 7.56
C THR A 597 -27.05 10.15 7.36
N LYS A 598 -27.82 9.82 8.42
CA LYS A 598 -29.29 9.82 8.35
C LYS A 598 -29.88 11.20 8.07
N ASP A 599 -29.28 12.25 8.63
CA ASP A 599 -29.66 13.65 8.48
C ASP A 599 -28.94 14.36 7.32
N LYS A 600 -28.15 13.62 6.53
CA LYS A 600 -27.35 14.12 5.43
C LYS A 600 -26.28 15.14 5.81
N LYS A 601 -25.97 15.31 7.10
CA LYS A 601 -24.92 16.21 7.60
C LYS A 601 -23.68 15.44 8.01
N ALA A 602 -22.49 16.02 7.75
CA ALA A 602 -21.23 15.53 8.32
C ALA A 602 -21.18 15.80 9.83
N ARG A 603 -20.43 15.00 10.56
CA ARG A 603 -20.27 15.12 12.01
C ARG A 603 -18.86 15.58 12.35
N LEU A 604 -18.75 16.61 13.18
CA LEU A 604 -17.51 17.01 13.81
C LEU A 604 -17.27 16.10 15.03
N ILE A 605 -16.19 15.31 14.99
CA ILE A 605 -15.87 14.36 16.05
C ILE A 605 -14.50 14.71 16.62
N PHE A 606 -14.41 14.70 17.94
CA PHE A 606 -13.22 15.08 18.69
C PHE A 606 -13.18 14.38 20.04
N GLU A 607 -11.98 14.23 20.60
CA GLU A 607 -11.71 13.74 21.95
C GLU A 607 -10.42 14.35 22.47
N ALA A 608 -10.18 14.29 23.78
CA ALA A 608 -8.90 14.72 24.35
C ALA A 608 -7.74 13.85 23.83
N PRO A 609 -6.57 14.45 23.53
CA PRO A 609 -5.38 13.73 23.11
C PRO A 609 -4.96 12.68 24.13
N ARG A 610 -4.52 11.52 23.65
CA ARG A 610 -4.03 10.42 24.46
C ARG A 610 -2.51 10.45 24.55
N PRO A 611 -1.94 10.14 25.72
CA PRO A 611 -0.49 10.09 25.85
C PRO A 611 0.10 9.02 24.93
N MET A 612 1.34 9.25 24.44
CA MET A 612 2.08 8.27 23.68
C MET A 612 2.16 6.94 24.44
N ALA A 613 1.90 5.82 23.76
CA ALA A 613 1.80 4.50 24.36
C ALA A 613 3.12 4.01 25.00
N GLU A 614 4.27 4.37 24.41
CA GLU A 614 5.61 4.12 24.96
C GLU A 614 6.49 5.35 24.74
N LYS A 615 6.83 6.04 25.81
CA LYS A 615 7.75 7.19 25.79
C LYS A 615 9.19 6.72 26.00
N PRO A 616 10.19 7.43 25.45
CA PRO A 616 11.58 7.26 25.86
C PRO A 616 11.75 7.40 27.38
N ASP A 617 12.67 6.62 27.93
CA ASP A 617 13.05 6.63 29.34
C ASP A 617 14.60 6.55 29.48
N ALA A 618 15.10 6.52 30.72
CA ALA A 618 16.54 6.52 30.97
C ALA A 618 17.27 5.29 30.37
N ASP A 619 16.58 4.14 30.27
CA ASP A 619 17.14 2.89 29.74
C ASP A 619 17.02 2.82 28.20
N TYR A 620 16.01 3.48 27.64
CA TYR A 620 15.70 3.53 26.21
C TYR A 620 15.44 4.99 25.79
N PRO A 621 16.51 5.80 25.67
CA PRO A 621 16.38 7.25 25.59
C PRO A 621 15.97 7.79 24.21
N LEU A 622 16.00 6.98 23.17
CA LEU A 622 15.72 7.39 21.79
C LEU A 622 14.33 6.95 21.35
N LEU A 623 13.68 7.75 20.52
CA LEU A 623 12.41 7.42 19.90
C LEU A 623 12.63 6.85 18.48
N LEU A 624 12.31 5.58 18.30
CA LEU A 624 12.35 4.94 16.98
C LEU A 624 11.13 5.35 16.16
N LEU A 625 11.38 5.92 15.00
CA LEU A 625 10.41 6.12 13.93
C LEU A 625 10.59 5.03 12.87
N THR A 626 9.48 4.56 12.28
CA THR A 626 9.53 3.62 11.15
C THR A 626 8.76 4.16 9.96
N GLY A 627 9.19 3.80 8.77
CA GLY A 627 8.55 4.27 7.54
C GLY A 627 9.08 3.57 6.30
N ARG A 628 8.87 4.18 5.14
CA ARG A 628 9.39 3.65 3.90
C ARG A 628 10.82 4.09 3.67
N GLY A 629 11.63 3.21 3.08
CA GLY A 629 13.02 3.48 2.71
C GLY A 629 13.10 4.19 1.35
N THR A 630 12.90 3.45 0.24
CA THR A 630 13.02 4.01 -1.12
C THR A 630 11.79 3.70 -1.97
N SER A 631 11.64 4.39 -3.11
CA SER A 631 10.57 4.13 -4.08
C SER A 631 10.64 2.76 -4.74
N ALA A 632 11.76 2.04 -4.63
CA ALA A 632 11.97 0.69 -5.12
C ALA A 632 11.51 -0.41 -4.15
N GLN A 633 11.23 -0.07 -2.89
CA GLN A 633 10.81 -1.02 -1.85
C GLN A 633 9.29 -0.98 -1.64
N TRP A 634 8.69 -2.14 -1.41
CA TRP A 634 7.25 -2.25 -1.14
C TRP A 634 6.94 -3.24 -0.02
N HIS A 635 6.23 -2.78 1.02
CA HIS A 635 5.86 -3.54 2.22
C HIS A 635 7.01 -4.40 2.77
N THR A 636 6.81 -5.72 2.90
CA THR A 636 7.81 -6.70 3.36
C THR A 636 8.86 -7.07 2.31
N GLN A 637 8.94 -6.34 1.22
CA GLN A 637 9.81 -6.61 0.05
C GLN A 637 9.57 -7.97 -0.65
N THR A 638 8.55 -8.73 -0.27
CA THR A 638 8.31 -10.09 -0.81
C THR A 638 8.36 -10.14 -2.33
N ARG A 639 7.85 -9.11 -3.03
CA ARG A 639 7.91 -9.00 -4.49
C ARG A 639 9.06 -8.13 -4.98
N THR A 640 9.32 -6.99 -4.36
CA THR A 640 10.35 -6.04 -4.84
C THR A 640 11.77 -6.57 -4.68
N ALA A 641 12.03 -7.42 -3.68
CA ALA A 641 13.32 -8.10 -3.53
C ALA A 641 13.60 -9.18 -4.60
N LYS A 642 12.63 -9.52 -5.46
CA LYS A 642 12.82 -10.45 -6.58
C LYS A 642 13.41 -9.79 -7.82
N SER A 643 13.39 -8.46 -7.90
CA SER A 643 13.98 -7.72 -9.02
C SER A 643 15.41 -7.30 -8.71
N ASP A 644 16.34 -7.72 -9.55
CA ASP A 644 17.76 -7.30 -9.49
C ASP A 644 17.91 -5.80 -9.75
N VAL A 645 17.02 -5.21 -10.54
CA VAL A 645 17.00 -3.76 -10.80
C VAL A 645 16.59 -3.02 -9.55
N LEU A 646 15.46 -3.38 -8.94
CA LEU A 646 14.98 -2.72 -7.73
C LEU A 646 15.95 -2.86 -6.56
N ARG A 647 16.60 -4.04 -6.40
CA ARG A 647 17.60 -4.27 -5.35
C ARG A 647 18.82 -3.33 -5.41
N LYS A 648 19.14 -2.80 -6.58
CA LYS A 648 20.23 -1.82 -6.73
C LYS A 648 19.86 -0.42 -6.26
N LEU A 649 18.57 -0.15 -6.04
CA LEU A 649 18.05 1.17 -5.66
C LEU A 649 17.84 1.33 -4.16
N TYR A 650 18.25 0.37 -3.34
CA TYR A 650 18.20 0.44 -1.87
C TYR A 650 19.31 -0.38 -1.22
N SER A 651 19.65 -0.06 0.03
CA SER A 651 20.60 -0.83 0.80
C SER A 651 20.07 -2.25 1.08
N GLN A 652 20.91 -3.27 0.83
CA GLN A 652 20.58 -4.66 1.18
C GLN A 652 20.65 -4.89 2.70
N GLU A 653 21.50 -4.15 3.40
CA GLU A 653 21.60 -4.15 4.85
C GLU A 653 20.64 -3.09 5.43
N ALA A 654 20.04 -3.39 6.57
CA ALA A 654 19.25 -2.42 7.29
C ALA A 654 20.13 -1.23 7.70
N TYR A 655 19.55 -0.03 7.65
CA TYR A 655 20.24 1.19 8.09
C TYR A 655 19.41 1.95 9.12
N LEU A 656 20.12 2.66 9.99
CA LEU A 656 19.59 3.54 11.03
C LEU A 656 19.95 4.98 10.69
N GLU A 657 18.94 5.82 10.41
CA GLU A 657 19.17 7.28 10.38
C GLU A 657 19.34 7.79 11.81
N LEU A 658 20.41 8.53 12.03
CA LEU A 658 20.84 9.02 13.34
C LEU A 658 21.31 10.46 13.22
N HIS A 659 20.84 11.34 14.11
CA HIS A 659 21.29 12.73 14.14
C HIS A 659 22.78 12.83 14.49
N PRO A 660 23.55 13.82 13.92
CA PRO A 660 24.95 13.98 14.23
C PRO A 660 25.26 14.13 15.74
N ASP A 661 24.42 14.85 16.49
CA ASP A 661 24.59 15.04 17.92
C ASP A 661 24.46 13.73 18.71
N ASP A 662 23.45 12.92 18.37
CA ASP A 662 23.26 11.60 18.97
C ASP A 662 24.37 10.64 18.57
N ALA A 663 24.85 10.72 17.33
CA ALA A 663 25.99 9.92 16.87
C ALA A 663 27.26 10.25 17.66
N ALA A 664 27.55 11.53 17.86
CA ALA A 664 28.68 11.98 18.66
C ALA A 664 28.57 11.53 20.13
N LEU A 665 27.37 11.62 20.72
CA LEU A 665 27.13 11.19 22.11
C LEU A 665 27.43 9.69 22.30
N HIS A 666 27.12 8.87 21.28
CA HIS A 666 27.31 7.40 21.31
C HIS A 666 28.65 6.95 20.67
N GLY A 667 29.50 7.85 20.19
CA GLY A 667 30.76 7.55 19.52
C GLY A 667 30.60 6.76 18.22
N ILE A 668 29.49 6.98 17.49
CA ILE A 668 29.13 6.28 16.27
C ILE A 668 29.53 7.13 15.05
N THR A 669 30.13 6.49 14.05
CA THR A 669 30.44 7.09 12.74
C THR A 669 29.63 6.44 11.62
N SER A 670 29.58 7.10 10.45
CA SER A 670 28.88 6.56 9.29
C SER A 670 29.39 5.16 8.93
N ASP A 671 28.46 4.27 8.54
CA ASP A 671 28.70 2.85 8.20
C ASP A 671 29.12 1.95 9.37
N ASP A 672 29.17 2.44 10.59
CA ASP A 672 29.36 1.57 11.75
C ASP A 672 28.15 0.62 11.91
N TRP A 673 28.42 -0.60 12.40
CA TRP A 673 27.37 -1.49 12.85
C TRP A 673 26.85 -1.07 14.22
N VAL A 674 25.55 -0.90 14.30
CA VAL A 674 24.84 -0.50 15.52
C VAL A 674 23.82 -1.58 15.87
N LEU A 675 23.83 -2.00 17.13
CA LEU A 675 22.76 -2.80 17.72
C LEU A 675 21.66 -1.86 18.23
N ILE A 676 20.47 -2.01 17.72
CA ILE A 676 19.28 -1.28 18.14
C ILE A 676 18.47 -2.22 19.03
N GLU A 677 18.15 -1.81 20.24
CA GLU A 677 17.39 -2.61 21.21
C GLU A 677 16.15 -1.87 21.68
N SER A 678 15.03 -2.57 21.74
CA SER A 678 13.82 -2.16 22.48
C SER A 678 13.59 -3.13 23.64
N LYS A 679 12.56 -2.89 24.45
CA LYS A 679 12.15 -3.84 25.52
C LYS A 679 11.69 -5.21 25.00
N ARG A 680 11.52 -5.39 23.68
CA ARG A 680 10.91 -6.56 23.01
C ARG A 680 11.86 -7.36 22.14
N GLY A 681 12.92 -6.73 21.70
CA GLY A 681 13.87 -7.39 20.82
C GLY A 681 14.95 -6.46 20.32
N SER A 682 15.76 -6.96 19.41
CA SER A 682 16.88 -6.23 18.84
C SER A 682 17.06 -6.48 17.36
N MET A 683 17.73 -5.56 16.68
CA MET A 683 18.21 -5.71 15.32
C MET A 683 19.54 -4.99 15.11
N ARG A 684 20.26 -5.39 14.07
CA ARG A 684 21.47 -4.72 13.63
C ARG A 684 21.20 -3.83 12.43
N ALA A 685 21.85 -2.68 12.37
CA ALA A 685 21.75 -1.78 11.23
C ALA A 685 23.08 -1.03 11.01
N ARG A 686 23.32 -0.53 9.79
CA ARG A 686 24.37 0.41 9.49
C ARG A 686 23.97 1.81 9.91
N ALA A 687 24.85 2.54 10.58
CA ALA A 687 24.60 3.93 10.91
C ALA A 687 24.64 4.81 9.66
N PHE A 688 23.58 5.59 9.45
CA PHE A 688 23.51 6.65 8.46
C PHE A 688 23.31 7.99 9.17
N ILE A 689 24.40 8.75 9.32
CA ILE A 689 24.39 10.01 10.05
C ILE A 689 23.79 11.10 9.16
N THR A 690 22.72 11.73 9.64
CA THR A 690 21.96 12.69 8.85
C THR A 690 21.12 13.63 9.72
N THR A 691 20.86 14.84 9.23
CA THR A 691 19.94 15.82 9.82
C THR A 691 18.49 15.67 9.37
N ILE A 692 18.15 14.55 8.70
CA ILE A 692 16.79 14.21 8.30
C ILE A 692 15.91 13.90 9.51
N VAL A 693 16.49 13.31 10.55
CA VAL A 693 15.87 13.08 11.86
C VAL A 693 16.33 14.16 12.85
N SER A 694 15.50 14.49 13.83
CA SER A 694 15.84 15.42 14.90
C SER A 694 16.62 14.71 16.02
N PRO A 695 17.39 15.44 16.87
CA PRO A 695 18.02 14.86 18.06
C PRO A 695 17.03 14.07 18.92
N GLY A 696 17.45 12.94 19.47
CA GLY A 696 16.62 12.02 20.25
C GLY A 696 15.69 11.14 19.42
N GLN A 697 15.68 11.28 18.09
CA GLN A 697 14.89 10.48 17.15
C GLN A 697 15.81 9.66 16.26
N VAL A 698 15.42 8.43 15.99
CA VAL A 698 16.09 7.55 15.03
C VAL A 698 15.07 6.94 14.07
N PHE A 699 15.49 6.60 12.85
CA PHE A 699 14.58 6.01 11.87
C PHE A 699 15.17 4.73 11.26
N VAL A 700 14.33 3.70 11.14
CA VAL A 700 14.63 2.46 10.43
C VAL A 700 13.54 2.19 9.40
N PRO A 701 13.90 1.87 8.14
CA PRO A 701 12.90 1.46 7.16
C PRO A 701 12.14 0.19 7.58
N MET A 702 10.83 0.23 7.43
CA MET A 702 9.92 -0.88 7.80
C MET A 702 10.08 -2.15 6.95
N HIS A 703 10.87 -2.09 5.90
CA HIS A 703 10.99 -3.13 4.89
C HIS A 703 11.86 -4.31 5.30
N TYR A 704 12.76 -4.09 6.26
CA TYR A 704 13.67 -5.13 6.75
C TYR A 704 12.97 -6.07 7.72
N ALA A 705 13.30 -7.36 7.61
CA ALA A 705 12.58 -8.42 8.33
C ALA A 705 12.60 -8.27 9.86
N GLU A 706 13.62 -7.61 10.40
CA GLU A 706 13.82 -7.46 11.83
C GLU A 706 13.18 -6.20 12.43
N THR A 707 12.77 -5.22 11.62
CA THR A 707 12.30 -3.90 12.11
C THR A 707 11.13 -4.06 13.10
N ASN A 708 10.19 -4.94 12.81
CA ASN A 708 9.02 -5.14 13.67
C ASN A 708 9.30 -5.98 14.95
N ARG A 709 10.53 -6.44 15.16
CA ARG A 709 10.94 -6.98 16.49
C ARG A 709 11.05 -5.87 17.53
N LEU A 710 11.26 -4.63 17.09
CA LEU A 710 11.42 -3.46 17.95
C LEU A 710 10.09 -2.82 18.34
N THR A 711 9.08 -2.89 17.47
CA THR A 711 7.85 -2.10 17.57
C THR A 711 6.98 -2.45 18.77
N TYR A 712 6.37 -1.43 19.38
CA TYR A 712 5.50 -1.58 20.56
C TYR A 712 4.07 -2.00 20.15
N PRO A 713 3.48 -3.06 20.72
CA PRO A 713 2.21 -3.63 20.30
C PRO A 713 0.99 -2.84 20.81
N SER A 714 0.89 -1.55 20.47
CA SER A 714 -0.32 -0.78 20.71
C SER A 714 -1.18 -0.68 19.47
N VAL A 715 -2.47 -0.50 19.66
CA VAL A 715 -3.46 -0.33 18.59
C VAL A 715 -4.30 0.92 18.84
N ASP A 716 -4.80 1.52 17.77
CA ASP A 716 -5.86 2.54 17.87
C ASP A 716 -7.12 1.90 18.46
N PRO A 717 -7.76 2.50 19.47
CA PRO A 717 -8.88 1.86 20.19
C PRO A 717 -10.16 1.69 19.37
N TYR A 718 -10.35 2.50 18.33
CA TYR A 718 -11.55 2.50 17.50
C TYR A 718 -11.39 1.61 16.27
N SER A 719 -10.28 1.78 15.56
CA SER A 719 -9.97 1.04 14.33
C SER A 719 -9.26 -0.27 14.57
N ARG A 720 -8.65 -0.47 15.74
CA ARG A 720 -7.73 -1.57 16.07
C ARG A 720 -6.53 -1.68 15.12
N GLN A 721 -6.19 -0.56 14.48
CA GLN A 721 -5.02 -0.48 13.62
C GLN A 721 -3.74 -0.41 14.47
N PRO A 722 -2.70 -1.23 14.16
CA PRO A 722 -1.44 -1.19 14.91
C PRO A 722 -0.67 0.12 14.73
N SER A 723 -0.07 0.60 15.84
CA SER A 723 0.72 1.82 15.91
C SER A 723 2.20 1.54 15.69
N TYR A 724 2.65 1.48 14.45
CA TYR A 724 4.03 1.13 14.09
C TYR A 724 5.05 2.28 14.24
N LYS A 725 4.59 3.53 14.40
CA LYS A 725 5.39 4.72 14.10
C LYS A 725 6.19 5.30 15.24
N ALA A 726 6.07 4.75 16.45
CA ALA A 726 6.85 5.22 17.59
C ALA A 726 7.04 4.11 18.65
N CYS A 727 8.26 3.92 19.10
CA CYS A 727 8.60 3.13 20.29
C CYS A 727 9.95 3.55 20.86
N ALA A 728 10.17 3.28 22.16
CA ALA A 728 11.43 3.60 22.82
C ALA A 728 12.52 2.57 22.48
N VAL A 729 13.72 3.06 22.17
CA VAL A 729 14.89 2.23 21.85
C VAL A 729 16.16 2.81 22.47
N ARG A 730 17.18 1.95 22.57
CA ARG A 730 18.57 2.36 22.79
C ARG A 730 19.46 1.82 21.67
N ILE A 731 20.59 2.46 21.46
CA ILE A 731 21.57 2.05 20.45
C ILE A 731 22.90 1.77 21.13
N LYS A 732 23.67 0.83 20.57
CA LYS A 732 25.00 0.48 21.00
C LYS A 732 25.89 0.30 19.78
N LEU A 733 27.07 0.91 19.79
CA LEU A 733 28.09 0.59 18.81
C LEU A 733 28.49 -0.88 19.00
N GLU A 734 28.40 -1.67 17.95
CA GLU A 734 28.99 -3.02 17.97
C GLU A 734 30.52 -2.87 17.82
N ALA A 735 31.27 -3.57 18.70
CA ALA A 735 32.70 -3.62 18.58
C ALA A 735 33.10 -4.02 17.15
N PRO A 736 34.06 -3.35 16.51
CA PRO A 736 34.47 -3.71 15.17
C PRO A 736 34.90 -5.18 15.19
N HIS A 737 34.13 -6.03 14.51
CA HIS A 737 34.67 -7.35 14.15
C HIS A 737 35.98 -7.08 13.45
N ALA A 738 37.08 -7.61 14.00
CA ALA A 738 38.41 -7.46 13.43
C ALA A 738 38.27 -7.57 11.91
N ARG A 739 38.54 -6.46 11.21
CA ARG A 739 38.45 -6.42 9.75
C ARG A 739 39.24 -7.62 9.27
N ARG A 740 38.60 -8.66 8.78
CA ARG A 740 39.24 -9.53 7.82
C ARG A 740 39.53 -8.62 6.65
N LEU A 741 40.79 -8.11 6.64
CA LEU A 741 41.37 -7.52 5.47
C LEU A 741 41.17 -8.54 4.35
N SER A 742 40.16 -8.33 3.53
CA SER A 742 40.09 -8.95 2.22
C SER A 742 41.29 -8.37 1.51
N THR A 743 42.36 -9.12 1.49
CA THR A 743 43.51 -8.89 0.62
C THR A 743 43.00 -9.08 -0.83
N ARG A 744 42.31 -8.08 -1.33
CA ARG A 744 42.27 -7.87 -2.77
C ARG A 744 43.66 -7.35 -3.14
N PRO A 745 44.41 -8.05 -3.99
CA PRO A 745 45.63 -7.47 -4.50
C PRO A 745 45.28 -6.15 -5.20
N PRO A 746 46.12 -5.11 -5.04
CA PRO A 746 45.90 -3.84 -5.74
C PRO A 746 45.80 -4.10 -7.24
N PRO A 747 44.96 -3.35 -7.97
CA PRO A 747 44.90 -3.47 -9.42
C PRO A 747 46.31 -3.22 -9.96
N ALA A 748 46.78 -4.14 -10.83
CA ALA A 748 48.06 -4.05 -11.48
C ALA A 748 48.18 -2.68 -12.15
N GLN A 749 49.26 -1.95 -11.78
CA GLN A 749 49.59 -0.70 -12.45
C GLN A 749 49.88 -0.99 -13.93
N PRO A 750 49.37 -0.16 -14.86
CA PRO A 750 49.73 -0.31 -16.27
C PRO A 750 51.23 -0.10 -16.44
N SER A 751 51.90 -1.06 -17.02
CA SER A 751 53.31 -1.02 -17.39
C SER A 751 53.62 0.23 -18.25
N THR A 752 54.52 1.08 -17.77
CA THR A 752 55.08 2.19 -18.55
C THR A 752 55.84 1.64 -19.76
N GLY A 753 55.19 1.62 -20.91
CA GLY A 753 55.81 1.41 -22.22
C GLY A 753 56.36 2.74 -22.76
N ARG A 754 57.58 2.72 -23.24
CA ARG A 754 58.35 3.84 -23.78
C ARG A 754 57.65 4.69 -24.83
N PRO A 755 58.03 5.99 -24.94
CA PRO A 755 57.41 6.92 -25.88
C PRO A 755 57.84 6.67 -27.33
N SER A 756 56.88 6.66 -28.25
CA SER A 756 57.13 6.81 -29.69
C SER A 756 56.90 8.27 -30.09
N THR A 757 57.92 8.85 -30.63
CA THR A 757 58.00 10.20 -31.21
C THR A 757 57.12 10.31 -32.45
N VAL A 758 56.24 11.35 -32.48
CA VAL A 758 55.61 11.86 -33.70
C VAL A 758 55.75 13.38 -33.69
N PRO A 759 56.18 14.00 -34.80
CA PRO A 759 56.51 15.45 -34.87
C PRO A 759 55.26 16.33 -34.98
N PRO A 760 55.39 17.63 -34.69
CA PRO A 760 54.28 18.56 -34.63
C PRO A 760 53.85 19.06 -36.01
N ALA A 761 52.52 19.20 -36.19
CA ALA A 761 51.94 19.91 -37.33
C ALA A 761 51.32 21.23 -36.86
N ASP A 762 51.71 22.15 -37.52
CA ASP A 762 51.60 23.57 -37.76
C ASP A 762 50.28 24.29 -37.34
N GLN A 763 50.47 25.52 -36.92
CA GLN A 763 49.48 26.53 -36.54
C GLN A 763 48.96 27.24 -37.80
N GLY A 764 47.74 27.66 -37.83
CA GLY A 764 47.15 28.51 -38.84
C GLY A 764 45.72 28.96 -38.52
N GLU A 765 45.61 30.05 -37.83
CA GLU A 765 44.87 31.31 -38.00
C GLU A 765 43.35 31.34 -38.27
N THR A 766 42.69 32.07 -37.36
CA THR A 766 41.73 33.18 -37.52
C THR A 766 40.26 32.90 -37.87
N ARG A 767 39.47 33.48 -36.97
CA ARG A 767 38.05 33.86 -37.01
C ARG A 767 37.67 34.75 -38.26
N PRO A 768 36.39 34.96 -38.61
CA PRO A 768 35.44 35.61 -37.68
C PRO A 768 33.96 35.23 -37.81
N SER A 769 33.27 35.67 -36.79
CA SER A 769 31.84 35.86 -36.50
C SER A 769 30.89 36.19 -37.66
N THR A 770 29.65 35.70 -37.57
CA THR A 770 28.41 36.51 -37.70
C THR A 770 27.18 35.80 -37.13
N LYS A 771 26.42 36.53 -36.34
CA LYS A 771 25.03 36.35 -35.93
C LYS A 771 24.10 37.09 -36.89
N PRO A 772 22.78 37.10 -36.69
CA PRO A 772 21.75 36.10 -36.85
C PRO A 772 20.63 36.57 -37.80
N SER A 773 19.66 35.72 -38.09
CA SER A 773 18.35 36.28 -38.52
C SER A 773 17.22 35.24 -38.33
N SER A 774 16.19 35.76 -37.76
CA SER A 774 14.83 35.31 -37.51
C SER A 774 14.07 34.87 -38.78
N ALA A 775 13.17 33.88 -38.64
CA ALA A 775 11.74 34.06 -38.96
C ALA A 775 10.93 32.77 -38.98
N LYS A 776 9.85 32.82 -38.20
CA LYS A 776 8.45 32.40 -38.45
C LYS A 776 8.07 31.01 -38.92
N ARG A 777 7.17 30.50 -38.07
CA ARG A 777 6.18 29.41 -38.23
C ARG A 777 5.29 29.54 -39.50
N PRO A 778 4.59 28.49 -39.89
CA PRO A 778 3.34 28.14 -39.21
C PRO A 778 3.35 26.81 -38.47
#